data_f9b6bd708cc0aad271d5afd96066975d
#
_entry.id   f9b6bd708cc0aad271d5afd96066975d
#
_cell.length_a   1.000
_cell.length_b   1.000
_cell.length_c   1.000
_cell.angle_alpha   90.00
_cell.angle_beta   90.00
_cell.angle_gamma   90.00
#
_symmetry.space_group_name_H-M   'P 1'
#
loop_
_entity.id
_entity.type
_entity.pdbx_description
1 polymer ?
#
loop_
_entity_poly.entity_id
_entity_poly.type
_entity_poly.pdbx_seq_one_letter_code
_entity_poly.pdbx_strand_id
1 'polypeptide(L)'
;MPRKLPRMETPIEAAKNAEKRISFSERWEEELKQKLFEEENSTEEQIEEILESKTTVHHKRPNELWDVPITEEIQYFDPELSYELTGYRPINMEQGLDFDPTPFRERAAIFERVGSYTEYPKGCKPYNDFWKEEYRRCQEGYTVGKYRITGDHYFFLNYYRMSVVKEGVTAGSGREDSFPGFLSKQYEFFHYVEMAEKLHKDVCILKARGIGLSEIVASLSVRPYTTNRNYNVLLTCAAEAKLAPLQRKCWYQLDWLNMNTNGGMRHLRQKVNNAFTKRASLLTPDGVEYGWMSQISSVVADTSDKIRGDRLDRLIYEEAGSNSVLTESWIKGDALVALGGYHFGTRIALGTGGDDMALQGLSTIFSDPEAYNVLPFKNYDTDDGRPEISSFFIPAHKFSLMSEYLDNRGVTDHIRFKKFYEAQRAKLTDKDFLNECAEHCFTPREALSKHGDNVFDATAIAERMVQIKVQGLYTKPKRMQLLWDKSGGDGLNKVIARESPSSHLLVVEPPILDETGKPYKNLYVAGIDAIDMGRKDSATDSDVSDFCVVIKKRAFGMDDPKYVAMYKYRPSEIREAYDLTMKLLVWYNCKALLEYTKISIQTYFREKGKSNLFMSRPQFAITGPKKQGKQLVGVPSTPAVIEHGLELVANFINDYWFTIDFEDMLDQMLNYSYENKRKFDIIASLQMAEIADEELSGVKPSTVESIKNQWKDIGYYIDSNGYKRRGIIPPKQPEWRL
;
A
#
# COMPACT_ATOMS: atom_id res chain seq x y z
N MET A 1 19.28 27.12 -52.09
CA MET A 1 18.23 28.17 -52.04
C MET A 1 17.78 28.35 -50.59
N PRO A 2 17.81 29.54 -50.01
CA PRO A 2 17.44 29.74 -48.61
C PRO A 2 15.93 29.69 -48.46
N ARG A 3 15.44 28.91 -47.43
CA ARG A 3 14.02 28.85 -47.09
C ARG A 3 13.57 30.24 -46.57
N LYS A 4 12.52 30.78 -47.17
CA LYS A 4 11.85 32.00 -46.75
C LYS A 4 11.20 31.74 -45.36
N LEU A 5 11.54 32.56 -44.37
CA LEU A 5 10.85 32.65 -43.10
C LEU A 5 9.38 33.05 -43.34
N PRO A 6 8.42 32.52 -42.54
CA PRO A 6 7.03 32.92 -42.64
C PRO A 6 6.90 34.41 -42.33
N ARG A 7 6.17 35.14 -43.18
CA ARG A 7 5.89 36.56 -43.08
C ARG A 7 5.08 36.83 -41.82
N MET A 8 5.57 37.70 -40.91
CA MET A 8 4.74 38.15 -39.80
C MET A 8 3.52 38.89 -40.33
N GLU A 9 2.33 38.51 -39.84
CA GLU A 9 1.08 39.21 -40.15
C GLU A 9 1.16 40.67 -39.69
N THR A 10 0.74 41.56 -40.53
CA THR A 10 0.62 42.97 -40.20
C THR A 10 -0.52 43.18 -39.17
N PRO A 11 -0.51 44.22 -38.33
CA PRO A 11 -1.57 44.53 -37.38
C PRO A 11 -2.96 44.61 -38.02
N ILE A 12 -3.05 44.99 -39.30
CA ILE A 12 -4.31 45.09 -40.09
C ILE A 12 -4.79 43.68 -40.50
N GLU A 13 -3.88 42.79 -40.87
CA GLU A 13 -4.22 41.38 -41.17
C GLU A 13 -4.63 40.61 -39.90
N ALA A 14 -3.96 40.89 -38.78
CA ALA A 14 -4.34 40.33 -37.49
C ALA A 14 -5.73 40.82 -37.01
N ALA A 15 -6.07 42.11 -37.21
CA ALA A 15 -7.40 42.66 -36.94
C ALA A 15 -8.49 42.04 -37.83
N LYS A 16 -8.26 41.87 -39.14
CA LYS A 16 -9.20 41.23 -40.06
C LYS A 16 -9.38 39.74 -39.76
N ASN A 17 -8.36 39.07 -39.30
CA ASN A 17 -8.46 37.68 -38.85
C ASN A 17 -9.15 37.56 -37.49
N ALA A 18 -9.05 38.55 -36.60
CA ALA A 18 -9.82 38.63 -35.39
C ALA A 18 -11.31 38.89 -35.65
N GLU A 19 -11.66 39.81 -36.59
CA GLU A 19 -13.04 40.02 -37.05
C GLU A 19 -13.64 38.78 -37.72
N LYS A 20 -12.87 38.03 -38.54
CA LYS A 20 -13.30 36.72 -39.05
C LYS A 20 -13.51 35.68 -37.98
N ARG A 21 -12.72 35.71 -36.91
CA ARG A 21 -12.90 34.79 -35.74
C ARG A 21 -14.14 35.16 -34.95
N ILE A 22 -14.44 36.47 -34.79
CA ILE A 22 -15.63 36.97 -34.12
C ILE A 22 -16.89 36.59 -34.92
N SER A 23 -16.89 36.80 -36.28
CA SER A 23 -18.01 36.41 -37.14
C SER A 23 -18.24 34.89 -37.21
N PHE A 24 -17.22 34.08 -36.99
CA PHE A 24 -17.35 32.63 -36.89
C PHE A 24 -17.94 32.22 -35.52
N SER A 25 -17.60 32.90 -34.47
CA SER A 25 -18.22 32.72 -33.15
C SER A 25 -19.69 33.13 -33.13
N GLU A 26 -20.04 34.23 -33.76
CA GLU A 26 -21.44 34.71 -33.88
C GLU A 26 -22.30 33.77 -34.69
N ARG A 27 -21.83 33.28 -35.83
CA ARG A 27 -22.54 32.27 -36.64
C ARG A 27 -22.75 30.95 -35.89
N TRP A 28 -21.80 30.58 -35.11
CA TRP A 28 -21.88 29.37 -34.32
C TRP A 28 -22.84 29.52 -33.13
N GLU A 29 -22.89 30.70 -32.50
CA GLU A 29 -23.90 31.06 -31.49
C GLU A 29 -25.32 31.11 -32.10
N GLU A 30 -25.49 31.59 -33.33
CA GLU A 30 -26.77 31.58 -34.02
C GLU A 30 -27.22 30.14 -34.37
N GLU A 31 -26.32 29.30 -34.89
CA GLU A 31 -26.62 27.86 -35.14
C GLU A 31 -27.00 27.11 -33.85
N LEU A 32 -26.39 27.46 -32.75
CA LEU A 32 -26.67 26.83 -31.47
C LEU A 32 -28.02 27.32 -30.88
N LYS A 33 -28.27 28.63 -30.97
CA LYS A 33 -29.58 29.23 -30.60
C LYS A 33 -30.70 28.64 -31.43
N GLN A 34 -30.49 28.41 -32.70
CA GLN A 34 -31.47 27.82 -33.59
C GLN A 34 -31.74 26.35 -33.24
N LYS A 35 -30.74 25.58 -32.86
CA LYS A 35 -30.91 24.21 -32.37
C LYS A 35 -31.64 24.15 -31.00
N LEU A 36 -31.32 25.05 -30.10
CA LEU A 36 -32.00 25.14 -28.80
C LEU A 36 -33.47 25.57 -29.01
N PHE A 37 -33.74 26.45 -29.96
CA PHE A 37 -35.12 26.90 -30.31
C PHE A 37 -35.91 25.76 -30.98
N GLU A 38 -35.27 24.92 -31.80
CA GLU A 38 -35.87 23.71 -32.38
C GLU A 38 -36.15 22.64 -31.30
N GLU A 39 -35.32 22.53 -30.28
CA GLU A 39 -35.53 21.64 -29.11
C GLU A 39 -36.65 22.16 -28.20
N GLU A 40 -36.79 23.48 -28.00
CA GLU A 40 -37.86 24.10 -27.17
C GLU A 40 -39.26 24.01 -27.83
N ASN A 41 -39.34 23.93 -29.15
CA ASN A 41 -40.59 23.79 -29.89
C ASN A 41 -41.00 22.35 -30.19
N SER A 42 -40.27 21.36 -29.66
CA SER A 42 -40.61 19.95 -29.75
C SER A 42 -41.80 19.63 -28.82
N THR A 43 -42.71 18.79 -29.29
CA THR A 43 -43.85 18.31 -28.43
C THR A 43 -43.31 17.48 -27.28
N GLU A 44 -44.07 17.40 -26.16
CA GLU A 44 -43.67 16.63 -24.97
C GLU A 44 -43.27 15.17 -25.35
N GLU A 45 -43.98 14.54 -26.31
CA GLU A 45 -43.64 13.20 -26.83
C GLU A 45 -42.27 13.19 -27.56
N GLN A 46 -41.95 14.22 -28.32
CA GLN A 46 -40.66 14.34 -28.99
C GLN A 46 -39.54 14.67 -28.02
N ILE A 47 -39.85 15.39 -26.94
CA ILE A 47 -38.90 15.64 -25.84
C ILE A 47 -38.68 14.38 -25.03
N GLU A 48 -39.71 13.56 -24.77
CA GLU A 48 -39.58 12.25 -24.14
C GLU A 48 -38.77 11.27 -25.03
N GLU A 49 -39.04 11.23 -26.31
CA GLU A 49 -38.28 10.38 -27.29
C GLU A 49 -36.82 10.85 -27.44
N ILE A 50 -36.57 12.16 -27.38
CA ILE A 50 -35.23 12.75 -27.36
C ILE A 50 -34.56 12.54 -25.99
N LEU A 51 -35.28 12.64 -24.89
CA LEU A 51 -34.83 12.33 -23.54
C LEU A 51 -34.60 10.83 -23.37
N GLU A 52 -35.44 9.95 -23.86
CA GLU A 52 -35.20 8.52 -23.88
C GLU A 52 -34.04 8.13 -24.79
N SER A 53 -33.90 8.72 -25.97
CA SER A 53 -32.74 8.53 -26.85
C SER A 53 -31.45 9.14 -26.27
N LYS A 54 -31.57 10.24 -25.51
CA LYS A 54 -30.47 10.88 -24.77
C LYS A 54 -30.20 10.20 -23.43
N THR A 55 -31.20 9.64 -22.76
CA THR A 55 -31.05 8.84 -21.52
C THR A 55 -30.52 7.45 -21.81
N THR A 56 -30.67 6.90 -23.00
CA THR A 56 -29.99 5.68 -23.40
C THR A 56 -28.46 5.84 -23.52
N VAL A 57 -27.96 7.06 -23.57
CA VAL A 57 -26.51 7.38 -23.46
C VAL A 57 -26.12 7.72 -21.99
N HIS A 58 -27.08 7.95 -21.10
CA HIS A 58 -26.85 8.15 -19.68
C HIS A 58 -26.73 6.80 -18.99
N HIS A 59 -25.58 6.58 -18.37
CA HIS A 59 -25.35 5.66 -17.29
C HIS A 59 -26.46 4.59 -17.17
N LYS A 60 -26.61 3.74 -18.20
CA LYS A 60 -27.14 2.43 -17.90
C LYS A 60 -26.21 1.93 -16.82
N ARG A 61 -26.75 1.76 -15.63
CA ARG A 61 -26.01 1.10 -14.55
C ARG A 61 -25.39 -0.13 -15.17
N PRO A 62 -24.15 -0.48 -14.85
CA PRO A 62 -23.48 -1.65 -15.42
C PRO A 62 -24.38 -2.89 -15.50
N ASN A 63 -25.32 -3.04 -14.56
CA ASN A 63 -26.30 -4.13 -14.48
C ASN A 63 -27.45 -4.04 -15.50
N GLU A 64 -27.72 -2.84 -16.06
CA GLU A 64 -28.79 -2.62 -17.06
C GLU A 64 -28.28 -2.79 -18.50
N LEU A 65 -26.97 -2.76 -18.73
CA LEU A 65 -26.32 -3.01 -20.01
C LEU A 65 -26.31 -4.49 -20.40
N TRP A 66 -26.48 -5.37 -19.42
CA TRP A 66 -26.38 -6.81 -19.58
C TRP A 66 -27.60 -7.46 -18.91
N ASP A 67 -28.48 -8.06 -19.63
CA ASP A 67 -29.61 -8.86 -19.10
C ASP A 67 -29.14 -10.14 -18.34
N VAL A 68 -27.90 -10.13 -17.89
CA VAL A 68 -27.32 -11.23 -17.12
C VAL A 68 -27.39 -10.85 -15.65
N PRO A 69 -28.13 -11.57 -14.81
CA PRO A 69 -28.09 -11.38 -13.38
C PRO A 69 -26.64 -11.58 -12.90
N ILE A 70 -26.11 -10.59 -12.15
CA ILE A 70 -24.85 -10.75 -11.42
C ILE A 70 -25.11 -11.86 -10.42
N THR A 71 -24.65 -13.05 -10.72
CA THR A 71 -24.69 -14.16 -9.76
C THR A 71 -23.63 -13.92 -8.71
N GLU A 72 -23.94 -14.17 -7.43
CA GLU A 72 -23.01 -14.06 -6.30
C GLU A 72 -21.74 -14.93 -6.45
N GLU A 73 -21.66 -15.71 -7.53
CA GLU A 73 -20.58 -16.67 -7.79
C GLU A 73 -19.30 -16.06 -8.37
N ILE A 74 -19.35 -14.82 -8.94
CA ILE A 74 -18.14 -14.18 -9.49
C ILE A 74 -17.52 -13.30 -8.41
N GLN A 75 -16.74 -13.92 -7.54
CA GLN A 75 -16.08 -13.23 -6.43
C GLN A 75 -14.73 -12.61 -6.80
N TYR A 76 -14.10 -13.03 -7.90
CA TYR A 76 -12.77 -12.57 -8.31
C TYR A 76 -12.57 -12.65 -9.83
N PHE A 77 -11.60 -11.89 -10.34
CA PHE A 77 -11.17 -11.98 -11.74
C PHE A 77 -10.08 -13.07 -11.88
N ASP A 78 -10.31 -14.04 -12.76
CA ASP A 78 -9.34 -15.08 -13.09
C ASP A 78 -8.84 -14.91 -14.53
N PRO A 79 -7.55 -14.56 -14.76
CA PRO A 79 -7.01 -14.29 -16.09
C PRO A 79 -6.89 -15.54 -16.97
N GLU A 80 -7.09 -16.73 -16.44
CA GLU A 80 -7.08 -18.00 -17.21
C GLU A 80 -8.48 -18.47 -17.63
N LEU A 81 -9.53 -17.76 -17.20
CA LEU A 81 -10.90 -18.08 -17.51
C LEU A 81 -11.54 -17.07 -18.46
N SER A 82 -12.57 -17.52 -19.17
CA SER A 82 -13.44 -16.67 -19.97
C SER A 82 -14.58 -16.14 -19.11
N TYR A 83 -14.88 -14.84 -19.20
CA TYR A 83 -15.97 -14.21 -18.44
C TYR A 83 -17.10 -13.75 -19.36
N GLU A 84 -18.28 -14.33 -19.24
CA GLU A 84 -19.46 -13.92 -20.01
C GLU A 84 -19.83 -12.46 -19.75
N LEU A 85 -19.74 -12.02 -18.48
CA LEU A 85 -20.05 -10.65 -18.05
C LEU A 85 -19.24 -9.58 -18.82
N THR A 86 -17.97 -9.83 -19.11
CA THR A 86 -17.09 -8.85 -19.76
C THR A 86 -16.74 -9.23 -21.20
N GLY A 87 -17.04 -10.44 -21.63
CA GLY A 87 -16.56 -10.99 -22.89
C GLY A 87 -15.06 -11.24 -22.94
N TYR A 88 -14.39 -11.27 -21.78
CA TYR A 88 -12.97 -11.59 -21.67
C TYR A 88 -12.72 -13.04 -22.10
N ARG A 89 -11.69 -13.25 -22.88
CA ARG A 89 -11.16 -14.56 -23.25
C ARG A 89 -9.66 -14.55 -23.19
N PRO A 90 -9.01 -15.47 -22.48
CA PRO A 90 -7.57 -15.54 -22.41
C PRO A 90 -6.89 -15.58 -23.78
N ILE A 91 -5.82 -14.82 -23.95
CA ILE A 91 -4.96 -14.84 -25.13
C ILE A 91 -3.53 -15.09 -24.64
N ASN A 92 -3.02 -16.28 -24.89
CA ASN A 92 -1.65 -16.66 -24.56
C ASN A 92 -0.95 -17.37 -25.73
N MET A 93 0.32 -17.74 -25.56
CA MET A 93 1.12 -18.37 -26.62
C MET A 93 0.56 -19.71 -27.09
N GLU A 94 -0.06 -20.47 -26.19
CA GLU A 94 -0.60 -21.83 -26.47
C GLU A 94 -2.07 -21.79 -26.90
N GLN A 95 -2.85 -20.89 -26.29
CA GLN A 95 -4.26 -20.68 -26.55
C GLN A 95 -4.48 -19.43 -27.41
N GLY A 96 -5.59 -19.35 -28.13
CA GLY A 96 -5.93 -18.18 -28.94
C GLY A 96 -5.20 -18.10 -30.27
N LEU A 97 -4.78 -19.25 -30.84
CA LEU A 97 -4.16 -19.31 -32.19
C LEU A 97 -5.04 -18.73 -33.30
N ASP A 98 -6.34 -18.63 -33.06
CA ASP A 98 -7.34 -18.04 -33.95
C ASP A 98 -7.57 -16.54 -33.71
N PHE A 99 -6.83 -15.91 -32.78
CA PHE A 99 -6.94 -14.50 -32.49
C PHE A 99 -6.11 -13.64 -33.42
N ASP A 100 -6.78 -12.66 -34.08
CA ASP A 100 -6.16 -11.62 -34.87
C ASP A 100 -6.50 -10.24 -34.28
N PRO A 101 -5.52 -9.46 -33.78
CA PRO A 101 -5.76 -8.14 -33.21
C PRO A 101 -6.01 -7.05 -34.29
N THR A 102 -5.71 -7.30 -35.55
CA THR A 102 -5.75 -6.29 -36.65
C THR A 102 -7.10 -5.56 -36.74
N PRO A 103 -8.25 -6.24 -36.67
CA PRO A 103 -9.55 -5.58 -36.75
C PRO A 103 -9.84 -4.62 -35.61
N PHE A 104 -9.21 -4.85 -34.41
CA PHE A 104 -9.39 -3.97 -33.26
C PHE A 104 -8.68 -2.63 -33.40
N ARG A 105 -7.72 -2.49 -34.36
CA ARG A 105 -6.98 -1.27 -34.67
C ARG A 105 -7.36 -0.69 -36.02
N GLU A 106 -8.46 -1.09 -36.59
CA GLU A 106 -8.87 -0.69 -37.97
C GLU A 106 -8.90 0.83 -38.16
N ARG A 107 -9.43 1.59 -37.17
CA ARG A 107 -9.53 3.05 -37.26
C ARG A 107 -8.16 3.73 -37.18
N ALA A 108 -7.28 3.25 -36.35
CA ALA A 108 -5.89 3.70 -36.31
C ALA A 108 -5.19 3.46 -37.65
N ALA A 109 -5.32 2.25 -38.21
CA ALA A 109 -4.70 1.90 -39.51
C ALA A 109 -5.25 2.74 -40.67
N ILE A 110 -6.56 3.04 -40.68
CA ILE A 110 -7.15 3.96 -41.67
C ILE A 110 -6.55 5.36 -41.50
N PHE A 111 -6.49 5.88 -40.27
CA PHE A 111 -5.95 7.21 -40.03
C PHE A 111 -4.45 7.30 -40.39
N GLU A 112 -3.65 6.29 -40.07
CA GLU A 112 -2.23 6.23 -40.42
C GLU A 112 -2.01 6.25 -41.96
N ARG A 113 -2.91 5.64 -42.69
CA ARG A 113 -2.83 5.57 -44.17
C ARG A 113 -3.35 6.84 -44.85
N VAL A 114 -4.47 7.43 -44.36
CA VAL A 114 -5.22 8.47 -45.06
C VAL A 114 -5.16 9.83 -44.39
N GLY A 115 -4.77 9.89 -43.09
CA GLY A 115 -4.74 11.11 -42.31
C GLY A 115 -6.12 11.57 -41.81
N SER A 116 -7.15 10.73 -41.96
CA SER A 116 -8.51 11.03 -41.49
C SER A 116 -9.25 9.74 -41.12
N TYR A 117 -10.23 9.86 -40.21
CA TYR A 117 -11.06 8.72 -39.77
C TYR A 117 -12.20 8.41 -40.73
N THR A 118 -12.67 9.40 -41.50
CA THR A 118 -13.78 9.28 -42.44
C THR A 118 -13.61 10.25 -43.60
N GLU A 119 -14.05 9.83 -44.76
CA GLU A 119 -14.09 10.65 -45.98
C GLU A 119 -15.40 11.45 -46.09
N TYR A 120 -16.37 11.17 -45.25
CA TYR A 120 -17.66 11.84 -45.30
C TYR A 120 -17.57 13.31 -44.88
N PRO A 121 -18.17 14.23 -45.62
CA PRO A 121 -18.25 15.63 -45.23
C PRO A 121 -18.99 15.80 -43.90
N LYS A 122 -18.49 16.72 -43.05
CA LYS A 122 -19.10 17.03 -41.80
C LYS A 122 -20.56 17.45 -41.93
N GLY A 123 -21.44 16.91 -41.08
CA GLY A 123 -22.87 17.24 -41.05
C GLY A 123 -23.76 16.43 -42.02
N CYS A 124 -23.21 15.64 -42.92
CA CYS A 124 -24.03 14.71 -43.70
C CYS A 124 -24.41 13.46 -42.86
N LYS A 125 -25.51 12.81 -43.25
CA LYS A 125 -26.00 11.63 -42.54
C LYS A 125 -24.94 10.54 -42.37
N PRO A 126 -24.18 10.11 -43.43
CA PRO A 126 -23.13 9.10 -43.25
C PRO A 126 -22.03 9.50 -42.27
N TYR A 127 -21.69 10.79 -42.19
CA TYR A 127 -20.74 11.31 -41.17
C TYR A 127 -21.29 11.16 -39.74
N ASN A 128 -22.55 11.52 -39.54
CA ASN A 128 -23.20 11.41 -38.25
C ASN A 128 -23.36 9.95 -37.80
N ASP A 129 -23.80 9.08 -38.75
CA ASP A 129 -23.93 7.64 -38.50
C ASP A 129 -22.58 7.00 -38.14
N PHE A 130 -21.51 7.39 -38.83
CA PHE A 130 -20.15 6.94 -38.54
C PHE A 130 -19.74 7.29 -37.12
N TRP A 131 -19.86 8.57 -36.73
CA TRP A 131 -19.44 8.99 -35.40
C TRP A 131 -20.34 8.45 -34.29
N LYS A 132 -21.63 8.26 -34.54
CA LYS A 132 -22.53 7.59 -33.60
C LYS A 132 -22.06 6.16 -33.33
N GLU A 133 -21.67 5.42 -34.32
CA GLU A 133 -21.13 4.06 -34.15
C GLU A 133 -19.78 4.08 -33.41
N GLU A 134 -18.89 5.00 -33.75
CA GLU A 134 -17.59 5.12 -33.07
C GLU A 134 -17.74 5.50 -31.57
N TYR A 135 -18.70 6.38 -31.22
CA TYR A 135 -19.07 6.65 -29.85
C TYR A 135 -19.58 5.39 -29.15
N ARG A 136 -20.45 4.64 -29.80
CA ARG A 136 -20.96 3.38 -29.25
C ARG A 136 -19.80 2.40 -28.96
N ARG A 137 -18.87 2.24 -29.89
CA ARG A 137 -17.69 1.36 -29.70
C ARG A 137 -16.78 1.84 -28.57
N CYS A 138 -16.59 3.14 -28.43
CA CYS A 138 -15.84 3.72 -27.33
C CYS A 138 -16.51 3.57 -25.96
N GLN A 139 -17.84 3.40 -25.91
CA GLN A 139 -18.60 3.23 -24.67
C GLN A 139 -18.82 1.76 -24.33
N GLU A 140 -19.30 0.95 -25.29
CA GLU A 140 -19.74 -0.43 -25.07
C GLU A 140 -18.66 -1.47 -25.41
N GLY A 141 -17.65 -1.08 -26.18
CA GLY A 141 -16.61 -1.97 -26.69
C GLY A 141 -16.91 -2.47 -28.11
N TYR A 142 -16.02 -3.33 -28.59
CA TYR A 142 -16.06 -3.83 -29.97
C TYR A 142 -15.75 -5.33 -29.99
N THR A 143 -16.57 -6.08 -30.71
CA THR A 143 -16.47 -7.55 -30.81
C THR A 143 -16.11 -7.96 -32.21
N VAL A 144 -15.13 -8.84 -32.37
CA VAL A 144 -14.72 -9.49 -33.63
C VAL A 144 -14.65 -11.00 -33.35
N GLY A 145 -15.50 -11.73 -34.06
CA GLY A 145 -15.64 -13.16 -33.80
C GLY A 145 -16.09 -13.45 -32.39
N LYS A 146 -15.30 -14.22 -31.65
CA LYS A 146 -15.55 -14.55 -30.25
C LYS A 146 -14.82 -13.63 -29.26
N TYR A 147 -13.99 -12.71 -29.74
CA TYR A 147 -13.21 -11.82 -28.90
C TYR A 147 -13.84 -10.42 -28.84
N ARG A 148 -13.90 -9.87 -27.66
CA ARG A 148 -14.40 -8.52 -27.40
C ARG A 148 -13.29 -7.70 -26.72
N ILE A 149 -13.13 -6.44 -27.13
CA ILE A 149 -12.38 -5.44 -26.38
C ILE A 149 -13.34 -4.46 -25.72
N THR A 150 -12.96 -3.94 -24.55
CA THR A 150 -13.76 -2.95 -23.83
C THR A 150 -13.76 -1.60 -24.54
N GLY A 151 -14.69 -0.72 -24.19
CA GLY A 151 -14.75 0.63 -24.78
C GLY A 151 -13.49 1.46 -24.49
N ASP A 152 -12.92 1.36 -23.30
CA ASP A 152 -11.66 2.00 -22.94
C ASP A 152 -10.50 1.46 -23.81
N HIS A 153 -10.45 0.14 -24.03
CA HIS A 153 -9.41 -0.46 -24.87
C HIS A 153 -9.58 -0.08 -26.34
N TYR A 154 -10.82 -0.07 -26.85
CA TYR A 154 -11.10 0.36 -28.23
C TYR A 154 -10.65 1.82 -28.46
N PHE A 155 -10.98 2.71 -27.52
CA PHE A 155 -10.55 4.11 -27.60
C PHE A 155 -9.02 4.21 -27.54
N PHE A 156 -8.37 3.49 -26.64
CA PHE A 156 -6.91 3.49 -26.51
C PHE A 156 -6.24 3.08 -27.82
N LEU A 157 -6.67 2.01 -28.47
CA LEU A 157 -6.06 1.50 -29.69
C LEU A 157 -6.30 2.40 -30.92
N ASN A 158 -7.41 3.16 -30.97
CA ASN A 158 -7.83 3.84 -32.18
C ASN A 158 -7.81 5.37 -32.11
N TYR A 159 -7.88 5.94 -30.91
CA TYR A 159 -8.03 7.38 -30.71
C TYR A 159 -6.98 7.99 -29.79
N TYR A 160 -6.18 7.17 -29.12
CA TYR A 160 -5.11 7.63 -28.24
C TYR A 160 -3.77 7.67 -28.98
N ARG A 161 -2.97 8.73 -28.74
CA ARG A 161 -1.62 8.90 -29.35
C ARG A 161 -0.56 8.89 -28.28
N MET A 162 0.44 8.05 -28.46
CA MET A 162 1.62 7.98 -27.60
C MET A 162 2.83 8.60 -28.29
N SER A 163 3.68 9.28 -27.53
CA SER A 163 4.98 9.72 -27.98
C SER A 163 6.01 8.62 -27.75
N VAL A 164 6.39 7.89 -28.77
CA VAL A 164 7.31 6.76 -28.70
C VAL A 164 8.69 7.11 -29.26
N VAL A 165 9.72 6.46 -28.71
CA VAL A 165 11.08 6.51 -29.26
C VAL A 165 11.19 5.39 -30.31
N LYS A 166 11.60 5.69 -31.53
CA LYS A 166 11.83 4.68 -32.55
C LYS A 166 12.95 3.73 -32.17
N GLU A 167 12.71 2.43 -32.32
CA GLU A 167 13.75 1.41 -32.18
C GLU A 167 14.87 1.66 -33.21
N GLY A 168 16.13 1.51 -32.80
CA GLY A 168 17.30 1.64 -33.68
C GLY A 168 17.75 3.06 -34.00
N VAL A 169 17.15 4.08 -33.39
CA VAL A 169 17.52 5.47 -33.61
C VAL A 169 18.39 5.99 -32.47
N THR A 170 19.53 6.63 -32.82
CA THR A 170 20.46 7.23 -31.85
C THR A 170 19.81 8.31 -30.99
N ALA A 171 20.26 8.43 -29.74
CA ALA A 171 19.77 9.44 -28.78
C ALA A 171 19.78 10.84 -29.42
N GLY A 172 18.62 11.51 -29.46
CA GLY A 172 18.43 12.84 -30.02
C GLY A 172 17.69 12.93 -31.33
N SER A 173 17.35 11.81 -32.01
CA SER A 173 16.66 11.80 -33.31
C SER A 173 15.14 11.89 -33.28
N GLY A 174 14.58 12.23 -32.11
CA GLY A 174 13.18 12.59 -32.00
C GLY A 174 12.27 11.46 -31.54
N ARG A 175 11.15 11.88 -30.99
CA ARG A 175 10.01 11.03 -30.66
C ARG A 175 9.00 11.15 -31.80
N GLU A 176 8.31 10.07 -32.09
CA GLU A 176 7.22 10.03 -33.07
C GLU A 176 5.91 9.71 -32.35
N ASP A 177 4.85 10.39 -32.77
CA ASP A 177 3.52 10.07 -32.28
C ASP A 177 2.99 8.85 -33.03
N SER A 178 2.59 7.84 -32.27
CA SER A 178 2.07 6.57 -32.77
C SER A 178 0.81 6.15 -32.05
N PHE A 179 -0.06 5.39 -32.70
CA PHE A 179 -1.12 4.68 -31.98
C PHE A 179 -0.57 3.47 -31.23
N PRO A 180 -1.16 3.13 -30.07
CA PRO A 180 -0.77 1.93 -29.35
C PRO A 180 -0.92 0.64 -30.16
N GLY A 181 -0.01 -0.31 -29.96
CA GLY A 181 -0.19 -1.69 -30.39
C GLY A 181 -1.17 -2.43 -29.48
N PHE A 182 -1.75 -3.51 -29.98
CA PHE A 182 -2.50 -4.43 -29.14
C PHE A 182 -1.52 -5.27 -28.33
N LEU A 183 -1.74 -5.36 -27.01
CA LEU A 183 -0.95 -6.19 -26.10
C LEU A 183 -1.89 -7.02 -25.22
N SER A 184 -1.63 -8.33 -25.12
CA SER A 184 -2.50 -9.27 -24.39
C SER A 184 -2.68 -8.91 -22.91
N LYS A 185 -1.64 -8.40 -22.24
CA LYS A 185 -1.72 -7.99 -20.85
C LYS A 185 -2.49 -6.68 -20.64
N GLN A 186 -2.47 -5.76 -21.63
CA GLN A 186 -3.34 -4.59 -21.63
C GLN A 186 -4.81 -4.98 -21.85
N TYR A 187 -5.06 -5.95 -22.72
CA TYR A 187 -6.39 -6.50 -22.96
C TYR A 187 -6.99 -7.07 -21.66
N GLU A 188 -6.23 -7.87 -20.93
CA GLU A 188 -6.61 -8.39 -19.62
C GLU A 188 -6.88 -7.27 -18.61
N PHE A 189 -5.99 -6.27 -18.55
CA PHE A 189 -6.13 -5.10 -17.68
C PHE A 189 -7.43 -4.33 -17.93
N PHE A 190 -7.74 -4.00 -19.19
CA PHE A 190 -8.96 -3.27 -19.52
C PHE A 190 -10.23 -4.05 -19.17
N HIS A 191 -10.21 -5.37 -19.31
CA HIS A 191 -11.32 -6.22 -18.89
C HIS A 191 -11.46 -6.29 -17.37
N TYR A 192 -10.36 -6.32 -16.63
CA TYR A 192 -10.36 -6.25 -15.17
C TYR A 192 -10.99 -4.94 -14.67
N VAL A 193 -10.60 -3.80 -15.24
CA VAL A 193 -11.18 -2.49 -14.92
C VAL A 193 -12.68 -2.46 -15.22
N GLU A 194 -13.10 -2.90 -16.41
CA GLU A 194 -14.52 -2.93 -16.77
C GLU A 194 -15.34 -3.87 -15.88
N MET A 195 -14.78 -5.02 -15.49
CA MET A 195 -15.43 -5.94 -14.54
C MET A 195 -15.59 -5.30 -13.17
N ALA A 196 -14.57 -4.61 -12.68
CA ALA A 196 -14.64 -3.89 -11.40
C ALA A 196 -15.74 -2.83 -11.44
N GLU A 197 -15.80 -2.00 -12.48
CA GLU A 197 -16.85 -1.00 -12.64
C GLU A 197 -18.26 -1.63 -12.68
N LYS A 198 -18.45 -2.74 -13.42
CA LYS A 198 -19.74 -3.44 -13.48
C LYS A 198 -20.17 -4.08 -12.16
N LEU A 199 -19.23 -4.50 -11.35
CA LEU A 199 -19.48 -5.09 -10.03
C LEU A 199 -19.46 -4.05 -8.89
N HIS A 200 -19.40 -2.77 -9.21
CA HIS A 200 -19.28 -1.68 -8.22
C HIS A 200 -18.09 -1.87 -7.26
N LYS A 201 -17.00 -2.41 -7.80
CA LYS A 201 -15.73 -2.60 -7.12
C LYS A 201 -14.71 -1.57 -7.58
N ASP A 202 -13.71 -1.37 -6.75
CA ASP A 202 -12.57 -0.53 -7.03
C ASP A 202 -11.42 -1.34 -7.64
N VAL A 203 -10.37 -0.65 -8.06
CA VAL A 203 -9.22 -1.21 -8.76
C VAL A 203 -7.93 -0.81 -8.04
N CYS A 204 -7.12 -1.79 -7.69
CA CYS A 204 -5.76 -1.55 -7.18
C CYS A 204 -4.77 -2.37 -8.02
N ILE A 205 -3.68 -1.74 -8.44
CA ILE A 205 -2.73 -2.32 -9.39
C ILE A 205 -1.31 -2.15 -8.87
N LEU A 206 -0.65 -3.27 -8.67
CA LEU A 206 0.78 -3.33 -8.45
C LEU A 206 1.46 -3.73 -9.75
N LYS A 207 2.46 -2.99 -10.19
CA LYS A 207 3.06 -3.18 -11.51
C LYS A 207 4.58 -3.04 -11.50
N ALA A 208 5.23 -3.70 -12.44
CA ALA A 208 6.61 -3.41 -12.77
C ALA A 208 6.76 -2.00 -13.41
N ARG A 209 7.95 -1.44 -13.31
CA ARG A 209 8.29 -0.15 -13.90
C ARG A 209 8.40 -0.24 -15.43
N GLY A 210 8.15 0.90 -16.09
CA GLY A 210 8.42 1.05 -17.54
C GLY A 210 7.37 0.45 -18.49
N ILE A 211 6.25 -0.07 -17.98
CA ILE A 211 5.19 -0.71 -18.78
C ILE A 211 4.19 0.26 -19.43
N GLY A 212 4.44 1.58 -19.36
CA GLY A 212 3.62 2.58 -20.05
C GLY A 212 2.21 2.79 -19.49
N LEU A 213 1.94 2.37 -18.23
CA LEU A 213 0.58 2.40 -17.66
C LEU A 213 0.03 3.83 -17.51
N SER A 214 0.88 4.85 -17.33
CA SER A 214 0.43 6.25 -17.29
C SER A 214 -0.20 6.73 -18.63
N GLU A 215 0.12 6.11 -19.78
CA GLU A 215 -0.57 6.36 -21.05
C GLU A 215 -2.00 5.80 -21.00
N ILE A 216 -2.15 4.61 -20.41
CA ILE A 216 -3.47 3.98 -20.23
C ILE A 216 -4.32 4.82 -19.27
N VAL A 217 -3.74 5.31 -18.16
CA VAL A 217 -4.44 6.19 -17.20
C VAL A 217 -4.93 7.48 -17.86
N ALA A 218 -4.08 8.09 -18.70
CA ALA A 218 -4.50 9.27 -19.46
C ALA A 218 -5.67 8.92 -20.42
N SER A 219 -5.62 7.76 -21.08
CA SER A 219 -6.72 7.27 -21.92
C SER A 219 -7.99 7.02 -21.14
N LEU A 220 -7.90 6.36 -19.97
CA LEU A 220 -9.02 6.11 -19.05
C LEU A 220 -9.70 7.41 -18.58
N SER A 221 -8.96 8.52 -18.59
CA SER A 221 -9.49 9.84 -18.22
C SER A 221 -10.10 10.57 -19.41
N VAL A 222 -9.42 10.52 -20.55
CA VAL A 222 -9.82 11.26 -21.76
C VAL A 222 -11.02 10.62 -22.47
N ARG A 223 -11.11 9.28 -22.51
CA ARG A 223 -12.21 8.59 -23.18
C ARG A 223 -13.58 9.02 -22.61
N PRO A 224 -13.85 8.86 -21.29
CA PRO A 224 -15.16 9.22 -20.77
C PRO A 224 -15.42 10.74 -20.82
N TYR A 225 -14.42 11.59 -20.64
CA TYR A 225 -14.57 13.02 -20.88
C TYR A 225 -15.06 13.32 -22.31
N THR A 226 -14.59 12.55 -23.29
CA THR A 226 -14.86 12.74 -24.73
C THR A 226 -16.14 12.08 -25.17
N THR A 227 -16.53 10.96 -24.57
CA THR A 227 -17.64 10.12 -25.06
C THR A 227 -18.88 10.12 -24.16
N ASN A 228 -18.77 10.60 -22.91
CA ASN A 228 -19.85 10.59 -21.94
C ASN A 228 -20.22 12.03 -21.52
N ARG A 229 -21.47 12.24 -21.12
CA ARG A 229 -21.94 13.49 -20.52
C ARG A 229 -21.87 13.41 -19.00
N ASN A 230 -21.62 14.55 -18.34
CA ASN A 230 -21.59 14.66 -16.87
C ASN A 230 -20.64 13.66 -16.20
N TYR A 231 -19.54 13.34 -16.83
CA TYR A 231 -18.57 12.37 -16.32
C TYR A 231 -17.39 13.07 -15.66
N ASN A 232 -17.19 12.84 -14.38
CA ASN A 232 -16.16 13.52 -13.59
C ASN A 232 -15.01 12.60 -13.25
N VAL A 233 -13.80 12.99 -13.66
CA VAL A 233 -12.55 12.29 -13.36
C VAL A 233 -11.67 13.19 -12.51
N LEU A 234 -11.17 12.66 -11.40
CA LEU A 234 -10.14 13.29 -10.57
C LEU A 234 -8.86 12.48 -10.62
N LEU A 235 -7.77 13.12 -11.06
CA LEU A 235 -6.42 12.57 -11.04
C LEU A 235 -5.71 13.03 -9.76
N THR A 236 -5.12 12.12 -9.02
CA THR A 236 -4.37 12.44 -7.81
C THR A 236 -2.99 11.78 -7.81
N CYS A 237 -2.03 12.46 -7.20
CA CYS A 237 -0.70 11.93 -6.92
C CYS A 237 -0.14 12.63 -5.67
N ALA A 238 0.79 12.01 -4.98
CA ALA A 238 1.44 12.60 -3.80
C ALA A 238 2.30 13.83 -4.12
N ALA A 239 2.82 13.95 -5.35
CA ALA A 239 3.74 15.02 -5.75
C ALA A 239 3.37 15.63 -7.11
N GLU A 240 3.48 16.96 -7.21
CA GLU A 240 3.18 17.69 -8.45
C GLU A 240 4.09 17.26 -9.61
N ALA A 241 5.37 16.98 -9.34
CA ALA A 241 6.33 16.54 -10.35
C ALA A 241 5.90 15.24 -11.05
N LYS A 242 5.14 14.38 -10.38
CA LYS A 242 4.59 13.12 -10.92
C LYS A 242 3.22 13.33 -11.59
N LEU A 243 2.38 14.22 -11.05
CA LEU A 243 1.05 14.52 -11.56
C LEU A 243 1.08 15.34 -12.87
N ALA A 244 1.97 16.33 -12.98
CA ALA A 244 2.05 17.22 -14.12
C ALA A 244 2.35 16.52 -15.47
N PRO A 245 3.19 15.48 -15.55
CA PRO A 245 3.36 14.72 -16.80
C PRO A 245 2.08 14.01 -17.25
N LEU A 246 1.34 13.38 -16.32
CA LEU A 246 0.07 12.72 -16.62
C LEU A 246 -0.98 13.73 -17.12
N GLN A 247 -1.10 14.87 -16.45
CA GLN A 247 -1.99 15.95 -16.85
C GLN A 247 -1.67 16.44 -18.26
N ARG A 248 -0.37 16.65 -18.59
CA ARG A 248 0.04 17.04 -19.96
C ARG A 248 -0.36 16.01 -21.01
N LYS A 249 -0.29 14.71 -20.70
CA LYS A 249 -0.77 13.65 -21.62
C LYS A 249 -2.26 13.79 -21.89
N CYS A 250 -3.07 13.99 -20.86
CA CYS A 250 -4.51 14.22 -21.00
C CYS A 250 -4.80 15.44 -21.89
N TRP A 251 -4.14 16.58 -21.61
CA TRP A 251 -4.36 17.82 -22.38
C TRP A 251 -3.93 17.69 -23.82
N TYR A 252 -2.78 17.06 -24.07
CA TYR A 252 -2.33 16.75 -25.42
C TYR A 252 -3.34 15.92 -26.20
N GLN A 253 -3.89 14.88 -25.58
CA GLN A 253 -4.90 14.03 -26.23
C GLN A 253 -6.18 14.77 -26.57
N LEU A 254 -6.68 15.63 -25.68
CA LEU A 254 -7.87 16.45 -25.96
C LEU A 254 -7.62 17.40 -27.14
N ASP A 255 -6.44 17.99 -27.23
CA ASP A 255 -6.07 18.87 -28.33
C ASP A 255 -5.89 18.10 -29.64
N TRP A 256 -5.26 16.93 -29.58
CA TRP A 256 -5.09 16.07 -30.72
C TRP A 256 -6.43 15.62 -31.31
N LEU A 257 -7.39 15.17 -30.48
CA LEU A 257 -8.73 14.79 -30.91
C LEU A 257 -9.50 15.95 -31.55
N ASN A 258 -9.41 17.14 -30.98
CA ASN A 258 -10.03 18.33 -31.55
C ASN A 258 -9.49 18.66 -32.97
N MET A 259 -8.20 18.46 -33.21
CA MET A 259 -7.58 18.77 -34.49
C MET A 259 -7.81 17.69 -35.54
N ASN A 260 -7.87 16.41 -35.14
CA ASN A 260 -7.73 15.29 -36.07
C ASN A 260 -9.04 14.51 -36.32
N THR A 261 -10.12 14.77 -35.56
CA THR A 261 -11.40 14.06 -35.78
C THR A 261 -12.42 14.85 -36.63
N ASN A 262 -12.00 15.95 -37.27
CA ASN A 262 -12.87 16.81 -38.05
C ASN A 262 -14.18 17.22 -37.34
N GLY A 263 -14.09 17.39 -36.01
CA GLY A 263 -15.24 17.75 -35.17
C GLY A 263 -16.03 16.57 -34.63
N GLY A 264 -15.71 15.33 -35.02
CA GLY A 264 -16.39 14.13 -34.51
C GLY A 264 -16.24 13.94 -32.98
N MET A 265 -15.03 14.13 -32.50
CA MET A 265 -14.74 14.07 -31.03
C MET A 265 -14.33 15.44 -30.45
N ARG A 266 -14.82 16.51 -31.04
CA ARG A 266 -14.56 17.86 -30.55
C ARG A 266 -15.59 18.27 -29.54
N HIS A 267 -15.11 18.63 -28.35
CA HIS A 267 -15.94 19.18 -27.27
C HIS A 267 -15.58 20.61 -26.97
N LEU A 268 -16.59 21.36 -26.56
CA LEU A 268 -16.42 22.68 -26.00
C LEU A 268 -15.61 22.57 -24.71
N ARG A 269 -14.68 23.48 -24.52
CA ARG A 269 -13.88 23.56 -23.30
C ARG A 269 -13.92 24.97 -22.76
N GLN A 270 -14.37 25.10 -21.53
CA GLN A 270 -14.36 26.39 -20.85
C GLN A 270 -12.91 26.88 -20.75
N LYS A 271 -12.69 28.15 -21.01
CA LYS A 271 -11.44 28.82 -20.71
C LYS A 271 -11.33 28.96 -19.20
N VAL A 272 -10.86 27.90 -18.53
CA VAL A 272 -10.71 27.87 -17.09
C VAL A 272 -9.43 28.59 -16.72
N ASN A 273 -9.49 29.48 -15.74
CA ASN A 273 -8.31 30.14 -15.16
C ASN A 273 -7.46 29.18 -14.33
N ASN A 274 -7.92 27.94 -14.09
CA ASN A 274 -7.23 26.90 -13.36
C ASN A 274 -6.54 25.93 -14.33
N ALA A 275 -5.23 25.83 -14.25
CA ALA A 275 -4.41 24.91 -15.06
C ALA A 275 -4.73 23.42 -14.78
N PHE A 276 -5.34 23.13 -13.63
CA PHE A 276 -5.58 21.77 -13.14
C PHE A 276 -6.92 21.17 -13.54
N THR A 277 -7.79 21.92 -14.23
CA THR A 277 -9.13 21.44 -14.59
C THR A 277 -9.48 21.76 -16.02
N LYS A 278 -10.05 20.79 -16.73
CA LYS A 278 -10.71 20.94 -18.04
C LYS A 278 -12.15 20.46 -17.93
N ARG A 279 -13.08 21.29 -18.39
CA ARG A 279 -14.52 20.97 -18.41
C ARG A 279 -15.07 21.11 -19.81
N ALA A 280 -15.89 20.16 -20.24
CA ALA A 280 -16.50 20.14 -21.56
C ALA A 280 -17.77 21.01 -21.59
N SER A 281 -17.58 22.32 -21.42
CA SER A 281 -18.67 23.30 -21.35
C SER A 281 -18.25 24.65 -21.91
N LEU A 282 -19.25 25.48 -22.21
CA LEU A 282 -19.10 26.89 -22.50
C LEU A 282 -19.93 27.71 -21.50
N LEU A 283 -19.46 28.89 -21.19
CA LEU A 283 -20.19 29.88 -20.39
C LEU A 283 -20.76 30.94 -21.32
N THR A 284 -22.08 31.15 -21.26
CA THR A 284 -22.69 32.26 -21.97
C THR A 284 -22.32 33.60 -21.32
N PRO A 285 -22.45 34.74 -22.04
CA PRO A 285 -22.30 36.06 -21.45
C PRO A 285 -23.20 36.30 -20.22
N ASP A 286 -24.35 35.65 -20.16
CA ASP A 286 -25.33 35.75 -19.06
C ASP A 286 -24.96 34.81 -17.87
N GLY A 287 -23.83 34.09 -17.94
CA GLY A 287 -23.36 33.22 -16.87
C GLY A 287 -23.97 31.80 -16.87
N VAL A 288 -24.74 31.43 -17.87
CA VAL A 288 -25.27 30.05 -18.01
C VAL A 288 -24.23 29.15 -18.61
N GLU A 289 -23.98 28.03 -17.95
CA GLU A 289 -23.06 26.98 -18.41
C GLU A 289 -23.83 25.92 -19.19
N TYR A 290 -23.34 25.57 -20.38
CA TYR A 290 -23.92 24.52 -21.23
C TYR A 290 -22.87 23.70 -21.93
N GLY A 291 -23.19 22.46 -22.30
CA GLY A 291 -22.27 21.54 -22.95
C GLY A 291 -22.43 20.11 -22.47
N TRP A 292 -21.35 19.32 -22.58
CA TRP A 292 -21.31 17.93 -22.12
C TRP A 292 -21.12 17.83 -20.60
N MET A 293 -20.62 18.88 -19.95
CA MET A 293 -20.38 18.98 -18.52
C MET A 293 -19.37 17.99 -17.93
N SER A 294 -18.77 17.14 -18.77
CA SER A 294 -17.73 16.21 -18.32
C SER A 294 -16.46 16.97 -17.93
N GLN A 295 -15.75 16.46 -16.93
CA GLN A 295 -14.61 17.16 -16.35
C GLN A 295 -13.46 16.21 -16.07
N ILE A 296 -12.24 16.68 -16.37
CA ILE A 296 -10.99 16.10 -15.83
C ILE A 296 -10.39 17.16 -14.91
N SER A 297 -10.19 16.81 -13.65
CA SER A 297 -9.50 17.64 -12.67
C SER A 297 -8.31 16.89 -12.09
N SER A 298 -7.36 17.62 -11.53
CA SER A 298 -6.19 17.05 -10.89
C SER A 298 -5.86 17.77 -9.60
N VAL A 299 -5.40 17.03 -8.58
CA VAL A 299 -5.01 17.55 -7.28
C VAL A 299 -3.79 16.81 -6.75
N VAL A 300 -2.85 17.53 -6.18
CA VAL A 300 -1.75 16.94 -5.42
C VAL A 300 -2.26 16.58 -4.04
N ALA A 301 -2.35 15.28 -3.76
CA ALA A 301 -2.86 14.72 -2.51
C ALA A 301 -1.70 14.30 -1.59
N ASP A 302 -0.92 15.27 -1.12
CA ASP A 302 0.11 15.09 -0.10
C ASP A 302 -0.48 14.92 1.32
N THR A 303 -1.76 15.27 1.49
CA THR A 303 -2.57 15.01 2.68
C THR A 303 -3.93 14.45 2.27
N SER A 304 -4.49 13.57 3.10
CA SER A 304 -5.78 12.94 2.84
C SER A 304 -6.96 13.92 2.76
N ASP A 305 -6.85 15.10 3.38
CA ASP A 305 -7.89 16.12 3.39
C ASP A 305 -8.07 16.87 2.07
N LYS A 306 -7.10 16.78 1.15
CA LYS A 306 -7.20 17.40 -0.17
C LYS A 306 -8.12 16.66 -1.12
N ILE A 307 -8.48 15.42 -0.81
CA ILE A 307 -9.44 14.62 -1.58
C ILE A 307 -10.85 14.95 -1.08
N ARG A 308 -11.40 16.05 -1.58
CA ARG A 308 -12.75 16.54 -1.29
C ARG A 308 -13.31 17.21 -2.54
N GLY A 309 -14.62 17.26 -2.66
CA GLY A 309 -15.28 17.99 -3.74
C GLY A 309 -16.54 17.32 -4.26
N ASP A 310 -16.76 17.45 -5.55
CA ASP A 310 -17.92 16.92 -6.26
C ASP A 310 -17.90 15.39 -6.36
N ARG A 311 -19.04 14.81 -6.68
CA ARG A 311 -19.16 13.37 -6.97
C ARG A 311 -18.34 13.01 -8.20
N LEU A 312 -17.66 11.88 -8.14
CA LEU A 312 -16.71 11.42 -9.15
C LEU A 312 -17.15 10.07 -9.73
N ASP A 313 -17.07 9.95 -11.02
CA ASP A 313 -17.24 8.67 -11.70
C ASP A 313 -15.93 7.85 -11.68
N ARG A 314 -14.77 8.54 -11.75
CA ARG A 314 -13.45 7.91 -11.56
C ARG A 314 -12.56 8.77 -10.67
N LEU A 315 -11.97 8.16 -9.64
CA LEU A 315 -10.93 8.75 -8.79
C LEU A 315 -9.65 7.94 -8.96
N ILE A 316 -8.62 8.55 -9.55
CA ILE A 316 -7.40 7.85 -9.96
C ILE A 316 -6.23 8.32 -9.10
N TYR A 317 -5.57 7.37 -8.41
CA TYR A 317 -4.36 7.56 -7.63
C TYR A 317 -3.16 7.07 -8.45
N GLU A 318 -2.48 8.00 -9.12
CA GLU A 318 -1.27 7.70 -9.91
C GLU A 318 -0.04 7.63 -9.00
N GLU A 319 0.89 6.74 -9.31
CA GLU A 319 2.10 6.47 -8.50
C GLU A 319 1.77 6.21 -7.01
N ALA A 320 0.72 5.40 -6.78
CA ALA A 320 0.18 5.11 -5.45
C ALA A 320 1.22 4.51 -4.48
N GLY A 321 2.23 3.78 -4.99
CA GLY A 321 3.36 3.27 -4.19
C GLY A 321 4.25 4.33 -3.56
N SER A 322 4.11 5.60 -3.99
CA SER A 322 4.85 6.73 -3.40
C SER A 322 3.97 7.65 -2.53
N ASN A 323 2.75 7.22 -2.20
CA ASN A 323 1.80 8.02 -1.42
C ASN A 323 1.67 7.48 0.01
N SER A 324 2.35 8.13 0.96
CA SER A 324 2.34 7.74 2.38
C SER A 324 0.97 7.87 3.07
N VAL A 325 0.04 8.64 2.49
CA VAL A 325 -1.33 8.83 3.03
C VAL A 325 -2.38 8.10 2.19
N LEU A 326 -1.98 7.12 1.37
CA LEU A 326 -2.87 6.44 0.42
C LEU A 326 -4.07 5.79 1.11
N THR A 327 -3.86 5.02 2.17
CA THR A 327 -4.93 4.31 2.87
C THR A 327 -5.99 5.27 3.43
N GLU A 328 -5.56 6.37 4.06
CA GLU A 328 -6.49 7.39 4.55
C GLU A 328 -7.22 8.10 3.40
N SER A 329 -6.49 8.42 2.33
CA SER A 329 -7.03 9.05 1.12
C SER A 329 -8.03 8.13 0.42
N TRP A 330 -7.78 6.83 0.42
CA TRP A 330 -8.68 5.81 -0.12
C TRP A 330 -9.98 5.77 0.65
N ILE A 331 -9.92 5.72 1.99
CA ILE A 331 -11.11 5.70 2.85
C ILE A 331 -11.92 6.99 2.70
N LYS A 332 -11.26 8.17 2.69
CA LYS A 332 -11.94 9.46 2.49
C LYS A 332 -12.52 9.62 1.07
N GLY A 333 -11.84 9.06 0.07
CA GLY A 333 -12.27 9.04 -1.33
C GLY A 333 -13.57 8.26 -1.56
N ASP A 334 -13.93 7.36 -0.68
CA ASP A 334 -15.17 6.59 -0.75
C ASP A 334 -16.41 7.49 -0.84
N ALA A 335 -16.45 8.54 -0.05
CA ALA A 335 -17.54 9.51 -0.06
C ALA A 335 -17.72 10.26 -1.40
N LEU A 336 -16.71 10.25 -2.28
CA LEU A 336 -16.77 10.89 -3.60
C LEU A 336 -17.35 9.96 -4.67
N VAL A 337 -17.19 8.63 -4.51
CA VAL A 337 -17.60 7.61 -5.46
C VAL A 337 -18.80 6.78 -4.99
N ALA A 338 -19.27 7.01 -3.76
CA ALA A 338 -20.39 6.27 -3.18
C ALA A 338 -21.43 7.22 -2.55
N LEU A 339 -22.67 6.76 -2.46
CA LEU A 339 -23.78 7.45 -1.81
C LEU A 339 -24.67 6.45 -1.09
N GLY A 340 -24.75 6.55 0.24
CA GLY A 340 -25.64 5.71 1.04
C GLY A 340 -25.33 4.20 0.91
N GLY A 341 -24.05 3.83 0.76
CA GLY A 341 -23.62 2.45 0.57
C GLY A 341 -23.68 1.94 -0.88
N TYR A 342 -24.14 2.75 -1.82
CA TYR A 342 -24.14 2.44 -3.23
C TYR A 342 -22.95 3.10 -3.94
N HIS A 343 -22.05 2.30 -4.50
CA HIS A 343 -20.92 2.77 -5.31
C HIS A 343 -21.38 3.02 -6.75
N PHE A 344 -21.33 4.28 -7.17
CA PHE A 344 -21.64 4.69 -8.54
C PHE A 344 -20.40 5.02 -9.36
N GLY A 345 -19.28 5.35 -8.70
CA GLY A 345 -17.98 5.59 -9.30
C GLY A 345 -16.94 4.57 -8.85
N THR A 346 -15.73 4.65 -9.41
CA THR A 346 -14.64 3.70 -9.18
C THR A 346 -13.36 4.41 -8.77
N ARG A 347 -12.72 3.94 -7.70
CA ARG A 347 -11.36 4.33 -7.34
C ARG A 347 -10.37 3.42 -8.04
N ILE A 348 -9.31 4.00 -8.58
CA ILE A 348 -8.26 3.27 -9.31
C ILE A 348 -6.90 3.69 -8.75
N ALA A 349 -6.21 2.82 -8.04
CA ALA A 349 -4.85 3.05 -7.56
C ALA A 349 -3.85 2.25 -8.40
N LEU A 350 -2.79 2.92 -8.85
CA LEU A 350 -1.73 2.29 -9.65
C LEU A 350 -0.37 2.67 -9.07
N GLY A 351 0.48 1.68 -8.83
CA GLY A 351 1.82 1.95 -8.30
C GLY A 351 2.83 0.88 -8.67
N THR A 352 4.09 1.28 -8.66
CA THR A 352 5.25 0.37 -8.64
C THR A 352 5.64 0.10 -7.20
N GLY A 353 6.46 -0.91 -6.98
CA GLY A 353 7.30 -0.99 -5.79
C GLY A 353 8.05 0.33 -5.65
N GLY A 354 8.27 0.82 -4.46
CA GLY A 354 8.84 2.14 -4.25
C GLY A 354 9.45 2.32 -2.87
N ASP A 355 9.55 3.57 -2.44
CA ASP A 355 10.11 3.97 -1.15
C ASP A 355 9.32 3.35 0.02
N ASP A 356 10.02 2.68 0.91
CA ASP A 356 9.50 1.76 1.93
C ASP A 356 8.33 2.29 2.76
N MET A 357 8.36 3.56 3.14
CA MET A 357 7.30 4.15 3.98
C MET A 357 6.04 4.49 3.20
N ALA A 358 6.19 4.91 1.95
CA ALA A 358 5.07 5.28 1.11
C ALA A 358 4.36 4.04 0.53
N LEU A 359 5.09 2.94 0.35
CA LEU A 359 4.59 1.69 -0.22
C LEU A 359 3.58 0.98 0.68
N GLN A 360 3.60 1.21 1.99
CA GLN A 360 2.73 0.54 2.96
C GLN A 360 1.24 0.66 2.62
N GLY A 361 0.78 1.83 2.19
CA GLY A 361 -0.62 2.05 1.81
C GLY A 361 -1.03 1.18 0.62
N LEU A 362 -0.19 1.16 -0.43
CA LEU A 362 -0.44 0.33 -1.61
C LEU A 362 -0.39 -1.16 -1.27
N SER A 363 0.61 -1.59 -0.50
CA SER A 363 0.77 -2.98 -0.05
C SER A 363 -0.46 -3.47 0.72
N THR A 364 -0.99 -2.65 1.64
CA THR A 364 -2.17 -2.98 2.44
C THR A 364 -3.41 -3.18 1.58
N ILE A 365 -3.69 -2.25 0.65
CA ILE A 365 -4.86 -2.36 -0.26
C ILE A 365 -4.67 -3.51 -1.25
N PHE A 366 -3.44 -3.74 -1.72
CA PHE A 366 -3.13 -4.81 -2.66
C PHE A 366 -3.34 -6.20 -2.06
N SER A 367 -2.89 -6.41 -0.81
CA SER A 367 -2.91 -7.72 -0.14
C SER A 367 -4.28 -8.11 0.42
N ASP A 368 -5.15 -7.15 0.69
CA ASP A 368 -6.51 -7.39 1.21
C ASP A 368 -7.56 -6.62 0.39
N PRO A 369 -7.78 -7.05 -0.88
CA PRO A 369 -8.67 -6.34 -1.79
C PRO A 369 -10.11 -6.28 -1.27
N GLU A 370 -10.60 -7.30 -0.58
CA GLU A 370 -11.98 -7.36 -0.09
C GLU A 370 -12.27 -6.30 0.98
N ALA A 371 -11.33 -6.08 1.91
CA ALA A 371 -11.45 -5.07 2.95
C ALA A 371 -11.53 -3.63 2.41
N TYR A 372 -10.99 -3.40 1.21
CA TYR A 372 -10.93 -2.08 0.57
C TYR A 372 -11.88 -1.93 -0.62
N ASN A 373 -12.85 -2.81 -0.77
CA ASN A 373 -13.81 -2.87 -1.89
C ASN A 373 -13.16 -3.04 -3.27
N VAL A 374 -11.93 -3.50 -3.36
CA VAL A 374 -11.22 -3.76 -4.63
C VAL A 374 -11.70 -5.09 -5.20
N LEU A 375 -11.82 -5.18 -6.54
CA LEU A 375 -12.09 -6.46 -7.20
C LEU A 375 -10.92 -7.41 -6.98
N PRO A 376 -11.11 -8.55 -6.30
CA PRO A 376 -10.05 -9.52 -6.14
C PRO A 376 -9.60 -10.11 -7.47
N PHE A 377 -8.32 -10.41 -7.55
CA PHE A 377 -7.66 -10.97 -8.73
C PHE A 377 -6.93 -12.26 -8.33
N LYS A 378 -7.11 -13.31 -9.14
CA LYS A 378 -6.38 -14.56 -8.96
C LYS A 378 -5.02 -14.45 -9.63
N ASN A 379 -4.01 -14.20 -8.81
CA ASN A 379 -2.64 -14.03 -9.25
C ASN A 379 -1.93 -15.38 -9.37
N TYR A 380 -1.37 -15.65 -10.54
CA TYR A 380 -0.56 -16.85 -10.82
C TYR A 380 0.95 -16.57 -10.77
N ASP A 381 1.33 -15.30 -10.61
CA ASP A 381 2.73 -14.89 -10.57
C ASP A 381 3.22 -14.79 -9.12
N THR A 382 3.36 -15.95 -8.48
CA THR A 382 3.78 -16.12 -7.08
C THR A 382 5.12 -16.86 -6.99
N ASP A 383 5.79 -16.77 -5.85
CA ASP A 383 7.12 -17.36 -5.66
C ASP A 383 7.08 -18.90 -5.62
N ASP A 384 6.01 -19.47 -5.08
CA ASP A 384 5.81 -20.91 -4.93
C ASP A 384 5.00 -21.55 -6.07
N GLY A 385 4.56 -20.75 -7.04
CA GLY A 385 3.75 -21.17 -8.18
C GLY A 385 2.31 -21.55 -7.83
N ARG A 386 1.84 -21.27 -6.61
CA ARG A 386 0.44 -21.46 -6.20
C ARG A 386 -0.33 -20.18 -6.41
N PRO A 387 -1.50 -20.20 -7.06
CA PRO A 387 -2.28 -19.01 -7.26
C PRO A 387 -2.76 -18.44 -5.91
N GLU A 388 -2.66 -17.12 -5.78
CA GLU A 388 -3.10 -16.36 -4.61
C GLU A 388 -4.17 -15.33 -4.99
N ILE A 389 -5.04 -14.97 -4.05
CA ILE A 389 -5.97 -13.86 -4.22
C ILE A 389 -5.31 -12.58 -3.72
N SER A 390 -5.19 -11.61 -4.62
CA SER A 390 -4.64 -10.28 -4.34
C SER A 390 -5.39 -9.23 -5.19
N SER A 391 -4.93 -7.99 -5.21
CA SER A 391 -5.31 -7.05 -6.28
C SER A 391 -4.55 -7.35 -7.58
N PHE A 392 -4.82 -6.58 -8.64
CA PHE A 392 -4.25 -6.85 -9.96
C PHE A 392 -2.73 -6.65 -9.99
N PHE A 393 -2.00 -7.64 -10.50
CA PHE A 393 -0.56 -7.62 -10.61
C PHE A 393 -0.07 -7.69 -12.07
N ILE A 394 0.90 -6.85 -12.41
CA ILE A 394 1.53 -6.86 -13.74
C ILE A 394 3.04 -7.09 -13.58
N PRO A 395 3.53 -8.33 -13.77
CA PRO A 395 4.94 -8.65 -13.69
C PRO A 395 5.72 -8.15 -14.92
N ALA A 396 6.99 -7.82 -14.72
CA ALA A 396 7.87 -7.31 -15.78
C ALA A 396 7.97 -8.26 -16.97
N HIS A 397 8.11 -9.54 -16.71
CA HIS A 397 8.38 -10.54 -17.76
C HIS A 397 7.15 -10.90 -18.63
N LYS A 398 5.94 -10.56 -18.22
CA LYS A 398 4.70 -10.81 -18.99
C LYS A 398 4.20 -9.58 -19.75
N PHE A 399 4.91 -8.48 -19.69
CA PHE A 399 4.56 -7.26 -20.37
C PHE A 399 5.75 -6.63 -21.07
N SER A 400 5.87 -6.83 -22.36
CA SER A 400 6.93 -6.22 -23.19
C SER A 400 6.37 -5.12 -24.09
N LEU A 401 7.12 -4.05 -24.22
CA LEU A 401 6.93 -3.03 -25.27
C LEU A 401 7.92 -3.23 -26.45
N MET A 402 8.88 -4.15 -26.30
CA MET A 402 9.88 -4.46 -27.33
C MET A 402 9.33 -5.49 -28.29
N SER A 403 9.35 -5.15 -29.57
CA SER A 403 8.80 -5.98 -30.66
C SER A 403 9.43 -7.36 -30.77
N GLU A 404 10.71 -7.48 -30.41
CA GLU A 404 11.45 -8.75 -30.47
C GLU A 404 10.96 -9.82 -29.44
N TYR A 405 10.19 -9.40 -28.42
CA TYR A 405 9.58 -10.28 -27.42
C TYR A 405 8.07 -10.44 -27.60
N LEU A 406 7.51 -9.87 -28.68
CA LEU A 406 6.08 -9.94 -28.97
C LEU A 406 5.83 -10.85 -30.17
N ASP A 407 4.76 -11.63 -30.12
CA ASP A 407 4.22 -12.27 -31.30
C ASP A 407 3.27 -11.32 -32.09
N ASN A 408 2.77 -11.77 -33.23
CA ASN A 408 1.85 -11.00 -34.07
C ASN A 408 0.47 -10.74 -33.43
N ARG A 409 0.16 -11.36 -32.31
CA ARG A 409 -1.07 -11.19 -31.52
C ARG A 409 -0.86 -10.25 -30.33
N GLY A 410 0.35 -9.73 -30.12
CA GLY A 410 0.71 -8.90 -28.98
C GLY A 410 0.87 -9.69 -27.68
N VAL A 411 1.15 -10.99 -27.77
CA VAL A 411 1.47 -11.82 -26.62
C VAL A 411 2.98 -11.79 -26.38
N THR A 412 3.36 -11.51 -25.14
CA THR A 412 4.78 -11.48 -24.74
C THR A 412 5.31 -12.91 -24.56
N ASP A 413 6.44 -13.23 -25.22
CA ASP A 413 7.23 -14.42 -24.92
C ASP A 413 7.86 -14.27 -23.51
N HIS A 414 7.07 -14.60 -22.50
CA HIS A 414 7.41 -14.38 -21.09
C HIS A 414 8.64 -15.20 -20.67
N ILE A 415 8.89 -16.35 -21.30
CA ILE A 415 10.07 -17.20 -20.99
C ILE A 415 11.35 -16.51 -21.46
N ARG A 416 11.35 -16.04 -22.71
CA ARG A 416 12.50 -15.34 -23.30
C ARG A 416 12.72 -13.98 -22.64
N PHE A 417 11.63 -13.26 -22.34
CA PHE A 417 11.71 -11.94 -21.70
C PHE A 417 12.14 -12.03 -20.22
N LYS A 418 11.74 -13.09 -19.50
CA LYS A 418 12.25 -13.38 -18.15
C LYS A 418 13.76 -13.58 -18.16
N LYS A 419 14.28 -14.36 -19.12
CA LYS A 419 15.72 -14.57 -19.27
C LYS A 419 16.49 -13.28 -19.56
N PHE A 420 15.88 -12.34 -20.26
CA PHE A 420 16.46 -11.00 -20.47
C PHE A 420 16.68 -10.28 -19.13
N TYR A 421 15.67 -10.21 -18.27
CA TYR A 421 15.80 -9.61 -16.94
C TYR A 421 16.76 -10.39 -16.04
N GLU A 422 16.72 -11.70 -16.04
CA GLU A 422 17.67 -12.55 -15.29
C GLU A 422 19.13 -12.28 -15.69
N ALA A 423 19.37 -12.08 -16.98
CA ALA A 423 20.69 -11.69 -17.46
C ALA A 423 21.11 -10.26 -17.08
N GLN A 424 20.18 -9.35 -16.88
CA GLN A 424 20.46 -8.03 -16.32
C GLN A 424 20.75 -8.13 -14.81
N ARG A 425 19.91 -8.82 -14.06
CA ARG A 425 20.06 -9.06 -12.62
C ARG A 425 21.37 -9.74 -12.26
N ALA A 426 21.84 -10.69 -13.09
CA ALA A 426 23.12 -11.40 -12.89
C ALA A 426 24.37 -10.50 -12.94
N LYS A 427 24.24 -9.26 -13.44
CA LYS A 427 25.35 -8.29 -13.49
C LYS A 427 25.40 -7.38 -12.25
N LEU A 428 24.38 -7.42 -11.43
CA LEU A 428 24.17 -6.55 -10.28
C LEU A 428 24.54 -7.27 -9.00
N THR A 429 24.88 -6.53 -7.97
CA THR A 429 25.21 -7.04 -6.66
C THR A 429 24.42 -6.33 -5.57
N ASP A 430 24.16 -7.02 -4.48
CA ASP A 430 23.59 -6.48 -3.23
C ASP A 430 22.38 -5.55 -3.46
N LYS A 431 22.49 -4.31 -3.05
CA LYS A 431 21.42 -3.31 -3.10
C LYS A 431 20.88 -3.05 -4.52
N ASP A 432 21.77 -3.02 -5.52
CA ASP A 432 21.37 -2.76 -6.92
C ASP A 432 20.57 -3.93 -7.48
N PHE A 433 20.94 -5.18 -7.12
CA PHE A 433 20.17 -6.37 -7.47
C PHE A 433 18.75 -6.32 -6.87
N LEU A 434 18.65 -5.98 -5.58
CA LEU A 434 17.37 -5.91 -4.89
C LEU A 434 16.48 -4.79 -5.45
N ASN A 435 17.04 -3.62 -5.74
CA ASN A 435 16.33 -2.52 -6.38
C ASN A 435 15.81 -2.91 -7.76
N GLU A 436 16.63 -3.61 -8.57
CA GLU A 436 16.22 -4.09 -9.89
C GLU A 436 15.07 -5.11 -9.77
N CYS A 437 15.11 -6.01 -8.77
CA CYS A 437 14.01 -6.95 -8.50
C CYS A 437 12.72 -6.22 -8.12
N ALA A 438 12.78 -5.18 -7.32
CA ALA A 438 11.60 -4.40 -6.92
C ALA A 438 11.02 -3.58 -8.09
N GLU A 439 11.87 -2.95 -8.90
CA GLU A 439 11.47 -2.13 -10.05
C GLU A 439 10.92 -2.99 -11.21
N HIS A 440 11.58 -4.09 -11.54
CA HIS A 440 11.19 -5.02 -12.59
C HIS A 440 10.77 -6.37 -12.01
N CYS A 441 9.81 -6.34 -11.10
CA CYS A 441 9.36 -7.47 -10.31
C CYS A 441 8.71 -8.58 -11.15
N PHE A 442 8.94 -9.84 -10.75
CA PHE A 442 8.28 -11.01 -11.32
C PHE A 442 7.13 -11.49 -10.46
N THR A 443 7.15 -11.16 -9.16
CA THR A 443 6.13 -11.53 -8.19
C THR A 443 5.77 -10.30 -7.34
N PRO A 444 4.58 -10.27 -6.72
CA PRO A 444 4.23 -9.21 -5.78
C PRO A 444 5.22 -9.09 -4.62
N ARG A 445 5.78 -10.21 -4.16
CA ARG A 445 6.77 -10.21 -3.10
C ARG A 445 8.01 -9.41 -3.48
N GLU A 446 8.56 -9.59 -4.69
CA GLU A 446 9.68 -8.77 -5.17
C GLU A 446 9.35 -7.27 -5.17
N ALA A 447 8.15 -6.90 -5.65
CA ALA A 447 7.71 -5.50 -5.72
C ALA A 447 7.50 -4.86 -4.34
N LEU A 448 7.02 -5.64 -3.38
CA LEU A 448 6.66 -5.19 -2.03
C LEU A 448 7.77 -5.46 -1.00
N SER A 449 8.83 -6.17 -1.39
CA SER A 449 10.00 -6.39 -0.54
C SER A 449 10.69 -5.07 -0.28
N LYS A 450 10.87 -4.75 0.99
CA LYS A 450 11.57 -3.57 1.45
C LYS A 450 13.06 -3.80 1.34
N HIS A 451 13.73 -3.10 0.45
CA HIS A 451 15.16 -3.23 0.20
C HIS A 451 15.96 -1.98 0.61
N GLY A 452 15.32 -1.03 1.28
CA GLY A 452 15.99 0.11 1.92
C GLY A 452 16.57 -0.32 3.27
N ASP A 453 17.64 0.26 3.70
CA ASP A 453 18.38 0.22 4.97
C ASP A 453 17.74 -0.48 6.20
N ASN A 454 17.02 -1.59 6.01
CA ASN A 454 16.50 -2.38 7.12
C ASN A 454 17.66 -3.14 7.74
N VAL A 455 17.87 -2.94 9.03
CA VAL A 455 18.90 -3.59 9.83
C VAL A 455 18.64 -5.10 9.99
N PHE A 456 17.39 -5.53 9.76
CA PHE A 456 16.93 -6.88 10.00
C PHE A 456 16.78 -7.69 8.70
N ASP A 457 16.87 -9.01 8.76
CA ASP A 457 16.59 -9.89 7.63
C ASP A 457 15.09 -9.84 7.28
N ALA A 458 14.76 -8.97 6.35
CA ALA A 458 13.39 -8.78 5.87
C ALA A 458 12.81 -10.05 5.25
N THR A 459 13.64 -10.92 4.67
CA THR A 459 13.20 -12.18 4.06
C THR A 459 12.70 -13.17 5.12
N ALA A 460 13.49 -13.39 6.16
CA ALA A 460 13.13 -14.27 7.28
C ALA A 460 11.87 -13.77 8.00
N ILE A 461 11.76 -12.45 8.21
CA ILE A 461 10.59 -11.84 8.85
C ILE A 461 9.34 -12.01 7.98
N ALA A 462 9.43 -11.75 6.67
CA ALA A 462 8.31 -11.92 5.74
C ALA A 462 7.85 -13.38 5.67
N GLU A 463 8.79 -14.35 5.66
CA GLU A 463 8.47 -15.76 5.72
C GLU A 463 7.67 -16.10 7.00
N ARG A 464 8.10 -15.56 8.15
CA ARG A 464 7.38 -15.76 9.41
C ARG A 464 5.97 -15.15 9.38
N MET A 465 5.80 -13.98 8.78
CA MET A 465 4.49 -13.36 8.58
C MET A 465 3.56 -14.26 7.76
N VAL A 466 4.04 -14.87 6.69
CA VAL A 466 3.27 -15.84 5.88
C VAL A 466 2.88 -17.06 6.71
N GLN A 467 3.82 -17.62 7.49
CA GLN A 467 3.53 -18.75 8.38
C GLN A 467 2.41 -18.42 9.37
N ILE A 468 2.41 -17.22 9.93
CA ILE A 468 1.39 -16.75 10.87
C ILE A 468 0.05 -16.50 10.17
N LYS A 469 0.03 -15.64 9.14
CA LYS A 469 -1.21 -15.12 8.54
C LYS A 469 -1.89 -16.13 7.62
N VAL A 470 -1.10 -16.90 6.88
CA VAL A 470 -1.64 -17.81 5.85
C VAL A 470 -1.73 -19.25 6.36
N GLN A 471 -0.68 -19.73 7.01
CA GLN A 471 -0.57 -21.14 7.40
C GLN A 471 -1.10 -21.41 8.82
N GLY A 472 -1.26 -20.36 9.64
CA GLY A 472 -1.66 -20.50 11.04
C GLY A 472 -0.64 -21.26 11.91
N LEU A 473 0.62 -21.33 11.48
CA LEU A 473 1.69 -22.04 12.17
C LEU A 473 2.34 -21.18 13.27
N TYR A 474 1.57 -20.86 14.30
CA TYR A 474 2.05 -20.06 15.43
C TYR A 474 1.23 -20.32 16.69
N THR A 475 1.78 -19.94 17.83
CA THR A 475 1.01 -19.94 19.09
C THR A 475 0.27 -18.62 19.18
N LYS A 476 -1.02 -18.62 18.93
CA LYS A 476 -1.84 -17.41 18.95
C LYS A 476 -1.76 -16.70 20.31
N PRO A 477 -1.31 -15.44 20.38
CA PRO A 477 -1.25 -14.67 21.61
C PRO A 477 -2.64 -14.51 22.24
N LYS A 478 -2.74 -14.72 23.56
CA LYS A 478 -3.96 -14.51 24.34
C LYS A 478 -3.93 -13.14 25.01
N ARG A 479 -5.07 -12.47 25.04
CA ARG A 479 -5.23 -11.22 25.80
C ARG A 479 -5.43 -11.54 27.27
N MET A 480 -4.49 -11.11 28.13
CA MET A 480 -4.45 -11.46 29.55
C MET A 480 -4.59 -10.22 30.42
N GLN A 481 -5.34 -10.34 31.50
CA GLN A 481 -5.40 -9.36 32.58
C GLN A 481 -4.64 -9.89 33.81
N LEU A 482 -3.78 -9.06 34.36
CA LEU A 482 -3.01 -9.39 35.59
C LEU A 482 -3.58 -8.65 36.81
N LEU A 483 -3.83 -9.39 37.89
CA LEU A 483 -4.38 -8.88 39.14
C LEU A 483 -3.46 -9.23 40.30
N TRP A 484 -3.33 -8.31 41.28
CA TRP A 484 -2.63 -8.63 42.51
C TRP A 484 -3.43 -9.66 43.31
N ASP A 485 -2.79 -10.75 43.75
CA ASP A 485 -3.38 -11.73 44.70
C ASP A 485 -3.29 -11.18 46.12
N LYS A 486 -4.44 -10.79 46.64
CA LYS A 486 -4.56 -10.25 48.01
C LYS A 486 -4.85 -11.32 49.07
N SER A 487 -5.02 -12.60 48.69
CA SER A 487 -5.49 -13.67 49.59
C SER A 487 -4.44 -14.18 50.57
N GLY A 488 -3.15 -13.92 50.34
CA GLY A 488 -2.06 -14.51 51.12
C GLY A 488 -1.30 -13.58 52.08
N GLY A 489 -1.68 -12.30 52.22
CA GLY A 489 -0.94 -11.33 53.03
C GLY A 489 0.42 -10.90 52.48
N ASP A 490 0.86 -11.45 51.38
CA ASP A 490 2.16 -11.21 50.73
C ASP A 490 2.26 -9.87 49.94
N GLY A 491 1.25 -9.04 50.01
CA GLY A 491 1.24 -7.72 49.39
C GLY A 491 1.35 -7.77 47.85
N LEU A 492 2.33 -7.03 47.31
CA LEU A 492 2.60 -6.95 45.86
C LEU A 492 3.58 -8.05 45.38
N ASN A 493 3.48 -9.29 45.86
CA ASN A 493 4.43 -10.37 45.54
C ASN A 493 3.82 -11.51 44.72
N LYS A 494 2.49 -11.55 44.60
CA LYS A 494 1.81 -12.61 43.86
C LYS A 494 0.78 -12.03 42.91
N VAL A 495 0.76 -12.57 41.70
CA VAL A 495 -0.11 -12.13 40.59
C VAL A 495 -0.95 -13.30 40.08
N ILE A 496 -2.22 -13.02 39.84
CA ILE A 496 -3.16 -13.93 39.17
C ILE A 496 -3.39 -13.40 37.72
N ALA A 497 -3.28 -14.30 36.77
CA ALA A 497 -3.54 -14.01 35.36
C ALA A 497 -4.89 -14.65 34.92
N ARG A 498 -5.68 -13.91 34.16
CA ARG A 498 -6.92 -14.40 33.54
C ARG A 498 -7.07 -13.88 32.13
N GLU A 499 -7.72 -14.63 31.25
CA GLU A 499 -8.04 -14.16 29.93
C GLU A 499 -9.06 -13.01 29.99
N SER A 500 -8.83 -11.94 29.21
CA SER A 500 -9.71 -10.78 29.15
C SER A 500 -9.62 -10.14 27.76
N PRO A 501 -10.68 -10.18 26.94
CA PRO A 501 -10.67 -9.60 25.59
C PRO A 501 -10.37 -8.10 25.54
N SER A 502 -10.68 -7.37 26.64
CA SER A 502 -10.43 -5.93 26.75
C SER A 502 -8.98 -5.57 27.15
N SER A 503 -8.14 -6.55 27.41
CA SER A 503 -6.74 -6.29 27.79
C SER A 503 -5.87 -6.06 26.56
N HIS A 504 -4.88 -5.18 26.70
CA HIS A 504 -3.85 -4.93 25.68
C HIS A 504 -2.57 -5.75 25.91
N LEU A 505 -2.50 -6.53 27.00
CA LEU A 505 -1.40 -7.47 27.25
C LEU A 505 -1.61 -8.74 26.43
N LEU A 506 -0.69 -9.03 25.54
CA LEU A 506 -0.63 -10.25 24.74
C LEU A 506 0.36 -11.23 25.36
N VAL A 507 -0.05 -12.48 25.54
CA VAL A 507 0.78 -13.55 26.13
C VAL A 507 0.72 -14.79 25.22
N VAL A 508 1.87 -15.24 24.78
CA VAL A 508 2.05 -16.48 24.00
C VAL A 508 2.26 -17.66 24.96
N GLU A 509 3.11 -17.48 25.95
CA GLU A 509 3.48 -18.53 26.90
C GLU A 509 3.48 -17.97 28.33
N PRO A 510 2.71 -18.56 29.26
CA PRO A 510 2.78 -18.18 30.68
C PRO A 510 4.13 -18.60 31.29
N PRO A 511 4.51 -18.05 32.47
CA PRO A 511 5.76 -18.42 33.10
C PRO A 511 5.81 -19.90 33.48
N ILE A 512 6.93 -20.53 33.14
CA ILE A 512 7.22 -21.93 33.55
C ILE A 512 7.47 -21.95 35.06
N LEU A 513 6.76 -22.84 35.74
CA LEU A 513 6.85 -22.98 37.19
C LEU A 513 7.76 -24.14 37.58
N ASP A 514 8.51 -23.97 38.65
CA ASP A 514 9.28 -25.04 39.26
C ASP A 514 8.39 -26.01 40.07
N GLU A 515 8.97 -27.06 40.68
CA GLU A 515 8.27 -28.05 41.46
C GLU A 515 7.54 -27.43 42.71
N THR A 516 7.88 -26.22 43.08
CA THR A 516 7.24 -25.49 44.22
C THR A 516 6.12 -24.57 43.73
N GLY A 517 5.83 -24.52 42.46
CA GLY A 517 4.81 -23.66 41.83
C GLY A 517 5.27 -22.21 41.70
N LYS A 518 6.57 -21.93 41.66
CA LYS A 518 7.13 -20.59 41.46
C LYS A 518 7.85 -20.49 40.12
N PRO A 519 7.79 -19.32 39.45
CA PRO A 519 8.54 -19.10 38.21
C PRO A 519 10.04 -19.18 38.42
N TYR A 520 10.77 -19.80 37.49
CA TYR A 520 12.23 -19.88 37.54
C TYR A 520 12.85 -18.49 37.61
N LYS A 521 13.92 -18.34 38.40
CA LYS A 521 14.72 -17.13 38.47
C LYS A 521 15.71 -17.10 37.28
N ASN A 522 15.91 -15.92 36.69
CA ASN A 522 16.80 -15.68 35.55
C ASN A 522 16.45 -16.45 34.27
N LEU A 523 15.25 -17.01 34.19
CA LEU A 523 14.74 -17.62 32.93
C LEU A 523 14.17 -16.57 32.00
N TYR A 524 13.61 -15.49 32.53
CA TYR A 524 13.01 -14.40 31.76
C TYR A 524 13.74 -13.09 31.98
N VAL A 525 13.74 -12.25 30.97
CA VAL A 525 14.17 -10.85 31.01
C VAL A 525 13.11 -9.96 30.37
N ALA A 526 13.13 -8.69 30.70
CA ALA A 526 12.19 -7.73 30.14
C ALA A 526 12.94 -6.51 29.57
N GLY A 527 12.45 -5.99 28.46
CA GLY A 527 12.80 -4.69 27.93
C GLY A 527 11.63 -3.73 27.99
N ILE A 528 11.87 -2.49 28.35
CA ILE A 528 10.82 -1.46 28.50
C ILE A 528 11.20 -0.21 27.71
N ASP A 529 10.31 0.21 26.83
CA ASP A 529 10.26 1.57 26.30
C ASP A 529 9.13 2.32 26.99
N ALA A 530 9.50 3.19 27.95
CA ALA A 530 8.55 3.88 28.79
C ALA A 530 8.25 5.29 28.27
N ILE A 531 7.03 5.76 28.48
CA ILE A 531 6.61 7.13 28.27
C ILE A 531 6.24 7.79 29.60
N ASP A 532 6.40 9.11 29.70
CA ASP A 532 6.14 9.84 30.95
C ASP A 532 4.71 10.41 31.07
N MET A 533 3.96 10.45 29.97
CA MET A 533 2.61 11.02 29.92
C MET A 533 1.63 10.08 29.21
N GLY A 534 0.40 10.02 29.74
CA GLY A 534 -0.71 9.28 29.15
C GLY A 534 -1.32 9.95 27.90
N ARG A 535 -2.48 9.45 27.47
CA ARG A 535 -3.20 9.97 26.31
C ARG A 535 -3.73 11.38 26.59
N LYS A 536 -3.55 12.32 25.65
CA LYS A 536 -4.21 13.64 25.73
C LYS A 536 -5.55 13.56 25.01
N ASP A 537 -6.59 14.18 25.55
CA ASP A 537 -7.97 14.19 24.99
C ASP A 537 -8.11 14.89 23.63
N SER A 538 -7.07 15.53 23.12
CA SER A 538 -7.04 16.24 21.84
C SER A 538 -6.10 15.61 20.81
N ALA A 539 -6.00 14.29 20.77
CA ALA A 539 -5.04 13.63 19.90
C ALA A 539 -5.59 13.35 18.51
N THR A 540 -5.37 14.28 17.60
CA THR A 540 -5.22 14.06 16.15
C THR A 540 -3.76 13.80 15.74
N ASP A 541 -2.86 13.55 16.69
CA ASP A 541 -1.43 13.35 16.44
C ASP A 541 -1.11 11.87 16.26
N SER A 542 -0.91 11.46 15.01
CA SER A 542 -0.36 10.15 14.61
C SER A 542 1.12 9.94 15.02
N ASP A 543 1.74 10.93 15.65
CA ASP A 543 3.19 10.96 16.00
C ASP A 543 3.48 10.67 17.48
N VAL A 544 2.56 10.08 18.21
CA VAL A 544 2.71 9.89 19.66
C VAL A 544 3.15 8.45 19.97
N SER A 545 4.33 8.28 20.58
CA SER A 545 4.86 6.97 21.02
C SER A 545 3.95 6.27 22.03
N ASP A 546 3.83 4.94 21.93
CA ASP A 546 3.16 4.08 22.87
C ASP A 546 4.10 3.63 24.02
N PHE A 547 3.55 3.21 25.12
CA PHE A 547 4.29 2.50 26.16
C PHE A 547 4.43 1.04 25.75
N CYS A 548 5.67 0.52 25.70
CA CYS A 548 5.92 -0.86 25.29
C CYS A 548 6.75 -1.62 26.34
N VAL A 549 6.36 -2.88 26.60
CA VAL A 549 7.11 -3.86 27.40
C VAL A 549 7.11 -5.20 26.68
N VAL A 550 8.29 -5.80 26.54
CA VAL A 550 8.45 -7.15 25.99
C VAL A 550 9.12 -8.05 27.01
N ILE A 551 8.61 -9.27 27.15
CA ILE A 551 9.23 -10.34 27.95
C ILE A 551 9.86 -11.37 27.03
N LYS A 552 11.15 -11.63 27.20
CA LYS A 552 11.89 -12.68 26.53
C LYS A 552 12.13 -13.85 27.47
N LYS A 553 11.82 -15.07 27.02
CA LYS A 553 12.28 -16.33 27.60
C LYS A 553 13.67 -16.61 27.04
N ARG A 554 14.63 -16.86 27.90
CA ARG A 554 16.01 -17.24 27.56
C ARG A 554 16.03 -18.72 27.18
N ALA A 555 17.06 -19.17 26.47
CA ALA A 555 17.24 -20.58 26.17
C ALA A 555 17.21 -21.42 27.47
N PHE A 556 16.42 -22.49 27.47
CA PHE A 556 16.24 -23.34 28.65
C PHE A 556 16.06 -24.82 28.27
N GLY A 557 17.01 -25.65 28.67
CA GLY A 557 17.01 -27.05 28.28
C GLY A 557 17.24 -27.22 26.79
N MET A 558 16.25 -27.73 26.07
CA MET A 558 16.22 -27.86 24.61
C MET A 558 15.32 -26.81 23.95
N ASP A 559 14.75 -25.90 24.73
CA ASP A 559 13.87 -24.85 24.20
C ASP A 559 14.68 -23.65 23.70
N ASP A 560 14.37 -23.21 22.49
CA ASP A 560 14.93 -22.00 21.90
C ASP A 560 14.44 -20.75 22.64
N PRO A 561 15.23 -19.67 22.62
CA PRO A 561 14.80 -18.39 23.19
C PRO A 561 13.66 -17.82 22.34
N LYS A 562 12.70 -17.17 23.00
CA LYS A 562 11.55 -16.56 22.33
C LYS A 562 10.93 -15.41 23.11
N TYR A 563 10.22 -14.53 22.42
CA TYR A 563 9.39 -13.52 23.07
C TYR A 563 8.07 -14.14 23.50
N VAL A 564 7.71 -14.02 24.78
CA VAL A 564 6.56 -14.72 25.37
C VAL A 564 5.41 -13.83 25.80
N ALA A 565 5.67 -12.54 26.01
CA ALA A 565 4.62 -11.56 26.32
C ALA A 565 4.99 -10.17 25.78
N MET A 566 3.97 -9.42 25.37
CA MET A 566 4.11 -8.05 24.88
C MET A 566 2.92 -7.21 25.34
N TYR A 567 3.21 -6.01 25.84
CA TYR A 567 2.23 -4.97 26.09
C TYR A 567 2.64 -3.73 25.33
N LYS A 568 1.79 -3.30 24.39
CA LYS A 568 1.95 -2.05 23.64
C LYS A 568 0.64 -1.29 23.71
N TYR A 569 0.61 -0.19 24.42
CA TYR A 569 -0.59 0.65 24.56
C TYR A 569 -0.27 1.97 25.25
N ARG A 570 -1.03 3.00 24.94
CA ARG A 570 -0.97 4.29 25.63
C ARG A 570 -2.26 4.52 26.42
N PRO A 571 -2.26 4.19 27.73
CA PRO A 571 -3.44 4.42 28.56
C PRO A 571 -3.65 5.92 28.85
N SER A 572 -4.88 6.30 29.19
CA SER A 572 -5.19 7.65 29.66
C SER A 572 -4.41 8.03 30.92
N GLU A 573 -4.30 7.11 31.86
CA GLU A 573 -3.45 7.25 33.06
C GLU A 573 -2.20 6.37 32.91
N ILE A 574 -1.05 6.96 32.73
CA ILE A 574 0.21 6.23 32.54
C ILE A 574 0.56 5.30 33.70
N ARG A 575 0.07 5.59 34.90
CA ARG A 575 0.27 4.73 36.09
C ARG A 575 -0.33 3.33 35.93
N GLU A 576 -1.36 3.17 35.06
CA GLU A 576 -1.93 1.86 34.74
C GLU A 576 -0.89 0.98 34.03
N ALA A 577 -0.14 1.55 33.06
CA ALA A 577 0.94 0.84 32.36
C ALA A 577 2.09 0.48 33.36
N TYR A 578 2.43 1.38 34.30
CA TYR A 578 3.45 1.10 35.29
C TYR A 578 3.05 -0.02 36.26
N ASP A 579 1.78 -0.04 36.68
CA ASP A 579 1.26 -1.09 37.58
C ASP A 579 1.18 -2.44 36.81
N LEU A 580 0.74 -2.43 35.56
CA LEU A 580 0.74 -3.63 34.72
C LEU A 580 2.15 -4.17 34.52
N THR A 581 3.11 -3.30 34.20
CA THR A 581 4.53 -3.68 34.10
C THR A 581 5.05 -4.33 35.36
N MET A 582 4.75 -3.74 36.51
CA MET A 582 5.16 -4.31 37.82
C MET A 582 4.56 -5.70 38.04
N LYS A 583 3.27 -5.89 37.72
CA LYS A 583 2.61 -7.21 37.79
C LYS A 583 3.27 -8.20 36.83
N LEU A 584 3.58 -7.77 35.61
CA LEU A 584 4.20 -8.61 34.60
C LEU A 584 5.58 -9.11 35.05
N LEU A 585 6.44 -8.22 35.57
CA LEU A 585 7.76 -8.57 36.09
C LEU A 585 7.68 -9.52 37.30
N VAL A 586 6.70 -9.32 38.17
CA VAL A 586 6.46 -10.22 39.31
C VAL A 586 5.95 -11.57 38.84
N TRP A 587 5.05 -11.59 37.87
CA TRP A 587 4.47 -12.83 37.34
C TRP A 587 5.49 -13.72 36.64
N TYR A 588 6.41 -13.14 35.85
CA TYR A 588 7.50 -13.88 35.20
C TYR A 588 8.76 -14.03 36.08
N ASN A 589 8.78 -13.46 37.33
CA ASN A 589 9.95 -13.44 38.24
C ASN A 589 11.21 -12.94 37.51
N CYS A 590 11.11 -11.85 36.74
CA CYS A 590 12.18 -11.30 35.96
C CYS A 590 12.53 -9.87 36.33
N LYS A 591 13.67 -9.41 35.81
CA LYS A 591 14.09 -8.01 35.89
C LYS A 591 13.99 -7.36 34.52
N ALA A 592 13.78 -6.05 34.54
CA ALA A 592 13.67 -5.24 33.33
C ALA A 592 14.86 -4.29 33.18
N LEU A 593 15.28 -4.12 31.92
CA LEU A 593 16.13 -3.02 31.50
C LEU A 593 15.26 -1.94 30.82
N LEU A 594 15.61 -0.68 31.02
CA LEU A 594 14.89 0.47 30.45
C LEU A 594 15.85 1.62 30.18
N GLU A 595 15.38 2.61 29.41
CA GLU A 595 16.11 3.86 29.24
C GLU A 595 16.16 4.65 30.56
N TYR A 596 17.36 5.09 30.99
CA TYR A 596 17.55 5.72 32.29
C TYR A 596 16.86 7.08 32.44
N THR A 597 16.56 7.78 31.33
CA THR A 597 15.89 9.08 31.31
C THR A 597 14.44 9.01 31.76
N LYS A 598 13.84 7.84 31.76
CA LYS A 598 12.44 7.60 32.15
C LYS A 598 12.29 7.54 33.67
N ILE A 599 12.27 8.73 34.29
CA ILE A 599 12.28 8.88 35.76
C ILE A 599 10.93 8.54 36.41
N SER A 600 9.82 8.78 35.69
CA SER A 600 8.47 8.60 36.25
C SER A 600 8.17 7.15 36.63
N ILE A 601 8.50 6.18 35.76
CA ILE A 601 8.33 4.75 36.06
C ILE A 601 9.25 4.30 37.19
N GLN A 602 10.52 4.78 37.25
CA GLN A 602 11.46 4.45 38.32
C GLN A 602 10.98 4.98 39.68
N THR A 603 10.39 6.18 39.71
CA THR A 603 9.81 6.77 40.90
C THR A 603 8.61 5.98 41.39
N TYR A 604 7.70 5.58 40.47
CA TYR A 604 6.54 4.74 40.82
C TYR A 604 6.96 3.41 41.42
N PHE A 605 7.96 2.72 40.86
CA PHE A 605 8.47 1.45 41.41
C PHE A 605 9.14 1.65 42.79
N ARG A 606 9.81 2.79 43.00
CA ARG A 606 10.41 3.15 44.30
C ARG A 606 9.33 3.37 45.35
N GLU A 607 8.27 4.09 45.04
CA GLU A 607 7.12 4.31 45.92
C GLU A 607 6.46 2.98 46.33
N LYS A 608 6.46 1.99 45.46
CA LYS A 608 5.92 0.64 45.69
C LYS A 608 6.94 -0.32 46.33
N GLY A 609 8.17 0.12 46.63
CA GLY A 609 9.21 -0.73 47.19
C GLY A 609 9.76 -1.82 46.24
N LYS A 610 9.61 -1.63 44.91
CA LYS A 610 9.92 -2.63 43.91
C LYS A 610 11.08 -2.21 42.95
N SER A 611 11.94 -1.30 43.35
CA SER A 611 13.09 -0.88 42.55
C SER A 611 14.06 -2.02 42.21
N ASN A 612 14.03 -3.12 42.95
CA ASN A 612 14.84 -4.32 42.73
C ASN A 612 14.41 -5.09 41.43
N LEU A 613 13.27 -4.77 40.85
CA LEU A 613 12.81 -5.34 39.58
C LEU A 613 13.50 -4.72 38.36
N PHE A 614 14.23 -3.63 38.53
CA PHE A 614 15.05 -3.09 37.48
C PHE A 614 16.48 -3.63 37.56
N MET A 615 17.08 -3.79 36.37
CA MET A 615 18.49 -4.17 36.24
C MET A 615 19.40 -2.97 36.48
N SER A 616 20.58 -3.25 37.03
CA SER A 616 21.65 -2.26 37.07
C SER A 616 22.14 -1.96 35.65
N ARG A 617 22.73 -0.77 35.47
CA ARG A 617 23.32 -0.38 34.19
C ARG A 617 24.42 -1.37 33.77
N PRO A 618 24.37 -1.91 32.56
CA PRO A 618 25.40 -2.75 31.98
C PRO A 618 26.78 -2.09 31.96
N GLN A 619 27.83 -2.87 32.05
CA GLN A 619 29.19 -2.32 32.20
C GLN A 619 29.64 -1.56 30.92
N PHE A 620 29.28 -2.00 29.74
CA PHE A 620 29.62 -1.34 28.48
C PHE A 620 28.99 0.07 28.36
N ALA A 621 27.84 0.29 29.01
CA ALA A 621 27.12 1.55 29.00
C ALA A 621 27.58 2.54 30.11
N ILE A 622 28.61 2.19 30.91
CA ILE A 622 29.17 3.04 31.93
C ILE A 622 30.30 3.89 31.33
N THR A 623 30.03 5.12 30.98
CA THR A 623 31.02 6.10 30.56
C THR A 623 31.40 7.00 31.75
N GLY A 624 32.68 6.98 32.15
CA GLY A 624 33.24 7.84 33.18
C GLY A 624 33.70 7.12 34.45
N PRO A 625 34.42 7.82 35.38
CA PRO A 625 34.97 7.21 36.58
C PRO A 625 33.83 6.71 37.50
N LYS A 626 33.97 5.46 37.99
CA LYS A 626 33.03 4.84 38.92
C LYS A 626 32.86 5.72 40.16
N LYS A 627 31.73 6.41 40.29
CA LYS A 627 31.34 7.00 41.57
C LYS A 627 30.94 5.87 42.51
N GLN A 628 31.76 5.64 43.54
CA GLN A 628 31.44 4.66 44.60
C GLN A 628 30.08 4.99 45.22
N GLY A 629 29.17 4.01 45.25
CA GLY A 629 28.01 3.98 46.09
C GLY A 629 26.61 4.18 45.48
N LYS A 630 26.45 4.51 44.19
CA LYS A 630 25.14 4.55 43.56
C LYS A 630 25.05 3.55 42.42
N GLN A 631 24.23 2.53 42.58
CA GLN A 631 23.85 1.60 41.53
C GLN A 631 22.94 2.37 40.56
N LEU A 632 23.44 2.68 39.36
CA LEU A 632 22.66 3.34 38.30
C LEU A 632 21.71 2.32 37.67
N VAL A 633 20.46 2.69 37.48
CA VAL A 633 19.43 1.88 36.83
C VAL A 633 19.27 2.36 35.40
N GLY A 634 19.09 1.42 34.46
CA GLY A 634 18.80 1.72 33.07
C GLY A 634 20.01 2.16 32.25
N VAL A 635 19.84 2.22 30.95
CA VAL A 635 20.87 2.58 29.95
C VAL A 635 20.59 3.93 29.32
N PRO A 636 21.63 4.70 28.91
CA PRO A 636 21.44 5.94 28.15
C PRO A 636 21.14 5.61 26.68
N SER A 637 20.26 6.38 26.05
CA SER A 637 19.98 6.28 24.60
C SER A 637 21.08 6.96 23.78
N THR A 638 22.30 6.44 23.88
CA THR A 638 23.41 6.88 23.03
C THR A 638 23.43 6.09 21.71
N PRO A 639 23.96 6.66 20.61
CA PRO A 639 24.10 5.92 19.34
C PRO A 639 24.72 4.55 19.50
N ALA A 640 25.80 4.43 20.29
CA ALA A 640 26.49 3.16 20.54
C ALA A 640 25.60 2.12 21.25
N VAL A 641 24.74 2.53 22.20
CA VAL A 641 23.82 1.62 22.89
C VAL A 641 22.70 1.19 21.95
N ILE A 642 22.20 2.12 21.11
CA ILE A 642 21.16 1.82 20.12
C ILE A 642 21.70 0.85 19.06
N GLU A 643 22.89 1.10 18.51
CA GLU A 643 23.53 0.24 17.51
C GLU A 643 23.79 -1.16 18.08
N HIS A 644 24.35 -1.25 19.29
CA HIS A 644 24.58 -2.54 19.96
C HIS A 644 23.25 -3.30 20.19
N GLY A 645 22.21 -2.62 20.67
CA GLY A 645 20.90 -3.23 20.86
C GLY A 645 20.27 -3.71 19.55
N LEU A 646 20.44 -2.96 18.43
CA LEU A 646 19.98 -3.37 17.11
C LEU A 646 20.74 -4.59 16.60
N GLU A 647 22.05 -4.64 16.79
CA GLU A 647 22.87 -5.79 16.41
C GLU A 647 22.41 -7.06 17.15
N LEU A 648 22.13 -6.97 18.45
CA LEU A 648 21.61 -8.10 19.23
C LEU A 648 20.23 -8.56 18.73
N VAL A 649 19.32 -7.64 18.40
CA VAL A 649 18.00 -7.97 17.83
C VAL A 649 18.17 -8.61 16.45
N ALA A 650 19.06 -8.09 15.61
CA ALA A 650 19.34 -8.68 14.29
C ALA A 650 19.88 -10.12 14.41
N ASN A 651 20.82 -10.35 15.35
CA ASN A 651 21.33 -11.68 15.62
C ASN A 651 20.23 -12.64 16.10
N PHE A 652 19.32 -12.17 16.98
CA PHE A 652 18.17 -12.96 17.40
C PHE A 652 17.27 -13.32 16.22
N ILE A 653 17.00 -12.39 15.30
CA ILE A 653 16.19 -12.65 14.11
C ILE A 653 16.88 -13.66 13.21
N ASN A 654 18.17 -13.51 12.93
CA ASN A 654 18.93 -14.43 12.09
C ASN A 654 18.86 -15.89 12.59
N ASP A 655 18.92 -16.08 13.91
CA ASP A 655 18.98 -17.41 14.51
C ASP A 655 17.61 -17.99 14.89
N TYR A 656 16.65 -17.12 15.30
CA TYR A 656 15.40 -17.53 15.98
C TYR A 656 14.13 -16.85 15.43
N TRP A 657 14.12 -16.32 14.22
CA TRP A 657 12.97 -15.64 13.61
C TRP A 657 11.68 -16.47 13.64
N PHE A 658 11.78 -17.79 13.50
CA PHE A 658 10.66 -18.73 13.51
C PHE A 658 9.98 -18.86 14.90
N THR A 659 10.58 -18.35 15.96
CA THR A 659 10.01 -18.34 17.33
C THR A 659 9.15 -17.10 17.62
N ILE A 660 9.10 -16.12 16.72
CA ILE A 660 8.35 -14.87 16.92
C ILE A 660 6.88 -15.11 16.58
N ASP A 661 5.98 -14.99 17.57
CA ASP A 661 4.55 -15.24 17.42
C ASP A 661 3.69 -13.96 17.47
N PHE A 662 4.28 -12.77 17.43
CA PHE A 662 3.59 -11.49 17.49
C PHE A 662 3.62 -10.78 16.13
N GLU A 663 2.44 -10.61 15.50
CA GLU A 663 2.30 -9.92 14.20
C GLU A 663 2.81 -8.47 14.25
N ASP A 664 2.39 -7.69 15.26
CA ASP A 664 2.81 -6.28 15.42
C ASP A 664 4.34 -6.13 15.56
N MET A 665 5.00 -7.13 16.14
CA MET A 665 6.46 -7.16 16.31
C MET A 665 7.14 -7.34 14.95
N LEU A 666 6.67 -8.30 14.15
CA LEU A 666 7.17 -8.55 12.80
C LEU A 666 6.88 -7.35 11.88
N ASP A 667 5.71 -6.73 12.01
CA ASP A 667 5.39 -5.51 11.25
C ASP A 667 6.35 -4.36 11.55
N GLN A 668 6.67 -4.11 12.83
CA GLN A 668 7.66 -3.08 13.16
C GLN A 668 9.08 -3.44 12.70
N MET A 669 9.46 -4.72 12.76
CA MET A 669 10.75 -5.18 12.25
C MET A 669 10.87 -4.98 10.73
N LEU A 670 9.83 -5.32 9.95
CA LEU A 670 9.80 -5.08 8.51
C LEU A 670 9.87 -3.60 8.13
N ASN A 671 9.24 -2.75 8.95
CA ASN A 671 9.13 -1.31 8.68
C ASN A 671 10.24 -0.49 9.32
N TYR A 672 11.17 -1.11 10.05
CA TYR A 672 12.21 -0.39 10.77
C TYR A 672 13.17 0.31 9.80
N SER A 673 13.32 1.63 9.96
CA SER A 673 14.32 2.42 9.28
C SER A 673 15.12 3.27 10.27
N TYR A 674 16.42 3.42 9.99
CA TYR A 674 17.32 4.19 10.85
C TYR A 674 16.95 5.67 10.96
N GLU A 675 16.25 6.20 9.96
CA GLU A 675 15.83 7.60 9.88
C GLU A 675 14.59 7.90 10.73
N ASN A 676 13.74 6.90 11.05
CA ASN A 676 12.43 7.07 11.66
C ASN A 676 12.31 6.47 13.07
N LYS A 677 13.35 6.58 13.87
CA LYS A 677 13.49 5.97 15.21
C LYS A 677 12.31 6.20 16.19
N ARG A 678 11.49 7.23 15.97
CA ARG A 678 10.43 7.65 16.91
C ARG A 678 9.13 6.83 16.84
N LYS A 679 9.00 5.93 15.86
CA LYS A 679 7.75 5.17 15.61
C LYS A 679 7.86 3.68 15.97
N PHE A 680 8.99 3.24 16.53
CA PHE A 680 9.29 1.83 16.73
C PHE A 680 9.46 1.46 18.20
N ASP A 681 8.39 1.68 19.00
CA ASP A 681 8.37 1.42 20.45
C ASP A 681 8.65 -0.06 20.78
N ILE A 682 8.20 -1.00 19.94
CA ILE A 682 8.49 -2.43 20.12
C ILE A 682 9.99 -2.68 19.91
N ILE A 683 10.59 -2.13 18.85
CA ILE A 683 12.03 -2.32 18.58
C ILE A 683 12.89 -1.76 19.72
N ALA A 684 12.52 -0.58 20.28
CA ALA A 684 13.20 -0.02 21.43
C ALA A 684 13.12 -0.95 22.65
N SER A 685 11.95 -1.56 22.88
CA SER A 685 11.78 -2.55 23.97
C SER A 685 12.56 -3.84 23.72
N LEU A 686 12.64 -4.30 22.46
CA LEU A 686 13.43 -5.47 22.08
C LEU A 686 14.93 -5.26 22.32
N GLN A 687 15.46 -4.10 21.94
CA GLN A 687 16.86 -3.74 22.23
C GLN A 687 17.16 -3.85 23.74
N MET A 688 16.27 -3.32 24.57
CA MET A 688 16.43 -3.42 26.03
C MET A 688 16.35 -4.87 26.53
N ALA A 689 15.48 -5.69 25.93
CA ALA A 689 15.36 -7.10 26.33
C ALA A 689 16.58 -7.92 25.91
N GLU A 690 17.14 -7.68 24.71
CA GLU A 690 18.34 -8.37 24.24
C GLU A 690 19.58 -7.97 25.05
N ILE A 691 19.76 -6.68 25.34
CA ILE A 691 20.85 -6.20 26.24
C ILE A 691 20.70 -6.82 27.65
N ALA A 692 19.47 -6.95 28.14
CA ALA A 692 19.21 -7.58 29.44
C ALA A 692 19.54 -9.08 29.45
N ASP A 693 19.32 -9.79 28.33
CA ASP A 693 19.70 -11.20 28.16
C ASP A 693 21.21 -11.35 28.08
N GLU A 694 21.90 -10.49 27.33
CA GLU A 694 23.36 -10.48 27.23
C GLU A 694 24.03 -10.29 28.61
N GLU A 695 23.52 -9.36 29.45
CA GLU A 695 24.02 -9.17 30.83
C GLU A 695 23.86 -10.41 31.73
N LEU A 696 22.92 -11.28 31.41
CA LEU A 696 22.74 -12.56 32.08
C LEU A 696 23.47 -13.71 31.37
N SER A 697 24.32 -13.41 30.37
CA SER A 697 25.13 -14.43 29.70
C SER A 697 25.96 -15.22 30.71
N GLY A 698 25.90 -16.55 30.64
CA GLY A 698 26.53 -17.45 31.59
C GLY A 698 25.79 -17.66 32.93
N VAL A 699 24.75 -16.88 33.22
CA VAL A 699 23.90 -17.10 34.38
C VAL A 699 22.80 -18.11 34.05
N LYS A 700 22.83 -19.28 34.70
CA LYS A 700 21.82 -20.33 34.46
C LYS A 700 20.50 -20.01 35.21
N PRO A 701 19.35 -20.35 34.58
CA PRO A 701 18.07 -20.35 35.28
C PRO A 701 18.13 -21.26 36.53
N SER A 702 17.50 -20.84 37.60
CA SER A 702 17.52 -21.58 38.86
C SER A 702 16.18 -21.56 39.58
N THR A 703 15.90 -22.60 40.34
CA THR A 703 14.72 -22.64 41.21
C THR A 703 14.86 -21.65 42.38
N VAL A 704 13.74 -21.17 42.93
CA VAL A 704 13.74 -20.24 44.06
C VAL A 704 14.24 -20.88 45.36
N GLU A 705 14.14 -22.20 45.49
CA GLU A 705 14.60 -22.95 46.69
C GLU A 705 16.11 -22.97 46.86
N SER A 706 16.88 -22.93 45.78
CA SER A 706 18.35 -22.87 45.86
C SER A 706 18.86 -21.66 46.65
N ILE A 707 18.08 -20.58 46.74
CA ILE A 707 18.41 -19.38 47.52
C ILE A 707 18.07 -19.56 49.01
N LYS A 708 16.96 -20.26 49.33
CA LYS A 708 16.59 -20.52 50.72
C LYS A 708 17.61 -21.44 51.41
N ASN A 709 18.19 -22.40 50.72
CA ASN A 709 19.20 -23.29 51.26
C ASN A 709 20.53 -22.57 51.54
N GLN A 710 20.93 -21.59 50.73
CA GLN A 710 22.12 -20.77 51.00
C GLN A 710 21.99 -19.91 52.28
N TRP A 711 20.77 -19.49 52.65
CA TRP A 711 20.55 -18.71 53.88
C TRP A 711 20.34 -19.60 55.12
N LYS A 712 19.95 -20.87 54.97
CA LYS A 712 19.82 -21.82 56.09
C LYS A 712 21.16 -22.22 56.68
N ASP A 713 22.24 -22.11 55.91
CA ASP A 713 23.59 -22.47 56.36
C ASP A 713 24.34 -21.31 57.07
N ILE A 714 23.72 -20.13 57.17
CA ILE A 714 24.29 -19.02 57.94
C ILE A 714 23.69 -19.00 59.32
N GLY A 715 24.49 -19.30 60.31
CA GLY A 715 24.06 -19.33 61.69
C GLY A 715 25.24 -19.24 62.63
N TYR A 716 25.04 -19.62 63.87
CA TYR A 716 26.10 -19.73 64.87
C TYR A 716 26.55 -21.20 64.90
N TYR A 717 27.85 -21.41 64.79
CA TYR A 717 28.48 -22.71 65.05
C TYR A 717 29.63 -22.59 66.05
N ILE A 718 30.01 -23.71 66.66
CA ILE A 718 31.17 -23.80 67.53
C ILE A 718 32.34 -24.28 66.68
N ASP A 719 33.42 -23.50 66.62
CA ASP A 719 34.63 -23.87 65.89
C ASP A 719 35.42 -24.97 66.69
N SER A 720 36.47 -25.48 65.99
CA SER A 720 37.36 -26.53 66.57
C SER A 720 38.03 -26.14 67.92
N ASN A 721 37.99 -24.87 68.27
CA ASN A 721 38.58 -24.33 69.51
C ASN A 721 37.49 -24.02 70.53
N GLY A 722 36.21 -24.41 70.31
CA GLY A 722 35.12 -24.25 71.27
C GLY A 722 34.48 -22.87 71.34
N TYR A 723 34.83 -21.94 70.40
CA TYR A 723 34.25 -20.60 70.34
C TYR A 723 33.02 -20.53 69.41
N LYS A 724 31.99 -19.84 69.92
CA LYS A 724 30.77 -19.57 69.12
C LYS A 724 31.02 -18.52 68.02
N ARG A 725 30.96 -18.90 66.75
CA ARG A 725 31.14 -18.01 65.59
C ARG A 725 29.89 -17.90 64.79
N ARG A 726 29.68 -16.74 64.16
CA ARG A 726 28.62 -16.50 63.20
C ARG A 726 29.21 -16.64 61.82
N GLY A 727 28.64 -17.51 61.03
CA GLY A 727 29.08 -17.74 59.65
C GLY A 727 28.31 -18.90 58.96
N ILE A 728 28.85 -19.42 57.89
CA ILE A 728 28.29 -20.59 57.24
C ILE A 728 28.50 -21.79 58.14
N ILE A 729 27.40 -22.49 58.51
CA ILE A 729 27.45 -23.68 59.34
C ILE A 729 28.11 -24.79 58.51
N PRO A 730 29.27 -25.37 58.92
CA PRO A 730 29.91 -26.44 58.22
C PRO A 730 28.98 -27.69 58.18
N PRO A 731 28.94 -28.45 57.07
CA PRO A 731 28.12 -29.64 56.97
C PRO A 731 28.49 -30.62 58.10
N LYS A 732 27.48 -31.22 58.78
CA LYS A 732 27.71 -32.27 59.77
C LYS A 732 28.44 -33.43 59.09
N GLN A 733 29.63 -33.71 59.57
CA GLN A 733 30.34 -34.95 59.17
C GLN A 733 29.46 -36.17 59.49
N PRO A 734 29.28 -37.10 58.57
CA PRO A 734 28.56 -38.34 58.90
C PRO A 734 29.28 -39.06 60.02
N GLU A 735 28.55 -39.32 61.10
CA GLU A 735 29.05 -40.19 62.15
C GLU A 735 29.26 -41.61 61.64
N TRP A 736 30.49 -41.95 61.36
CA TRP A 736 30.82 -43.33 61.09
C TRP A 736 30.68 -44.09 62.43
N ARG A 737 29.60 -44.85 62.55
CA ARG A 737 29.48 -45.89 63.58
C ARG A 737 30.44 -47.01 63.19
N LEU A 738 31.47 -47.24 64.02
CA LEU A 738 32.27 -48.44 64.06
C LEU A 738 31.40 -49.64 64.45
#